data_90d8a4058157599c2dc636b508cc02e4
#
_entry.id   90d8a4058157599c2dc636b508cc02e4
#
_cell.length_a   1.000
_cell.length_b   1.000
_cell.length_c   1.000
_cell.angle_alpha   90.00
_cell.angle_beta   90.00
_cell.angle_gamma   90.00
#
_symmetry.space_group_name_H-M   'P 1'
#
loop_
_entity.id
_entity.type
_entity.pdbx_description
1 polymer ?
#
loop_
_entity_poly.entity_id
_entity_poly.type
_entity_poly.pdbx_seq_one_letter_code
_entity_poly.pdbx_strand_id
1 'polypeptide(L)'
;MNPEQSHSSNPHSQITGLILAGGQGRRMGRVDKGLQLLQGQRMVDHVYQRLSPQVGGIVISANQNQDAYRSFGVRVVSDIVSAAPGDDRGAGPLAGLHAGLSVSKRPLLLSVPCDTPFIPADLVARLHTQLEQAGAQIAVVRTGAQSHPVFALMRRSVLGHLSEFLNAGGRKIDHWYASLKRVEVDFPDASAFANINTREELQQWEQHAATTTAEQAAATVTNNTSSNPLPPALAVREAQAQIRALLPRPARQESVSLRESLGRVLAEDVISPINVPAHDNSAMDGWAVRSVDLQAQDDTPLLEIGSALAGVPFQGRVDAGQCVRITTGAVMPEGCDSVVVQEVVRQEAGPQVTEPQALGQQHQPASTRIWVPAGQSPGQNRRLAGEDLTAGKPALRAGERMGPAAIGLLASIGLTHVPVYPRLRVAILSTGDELCPPGEALRPGQIYDSNRHTLWGLLQQLGCEVIDLGMVRDDPLLLEAALRQAAASADAVITSGGVSVGEADFTKPMMRKLGEVEFWTIAMRPGRPMAFGWIAAGDKRDHRAMLFGLPGNPVAVMVTFHHFVRAALLRMMGCRDSDEVAGNDVANAPAGDVPLLRARSTVAIRKRPGRTEYQRGVLSRGQHDGRDEPQVRLTGSQGSGILRSMVEADCFIVLDHAQGDVAPGDWVDVMLLAGLQ
;
A
#
# COMPACT_ATOMS: atom_id res chain seq x y z
N MET A 1 2.61 -32.74 50.59
CA MET A 1 3.80 -31.97 50.26
C MET A 1 3.66 -31.51 48.82
N ASN A 2 3.19 -30.26 48.61
CA ASN A 2 3.11 -29.66 47.28
C ASN A 2 4.45 -28.99 46.96
N PRO A 3 5.01 -29.15 45.75
CA PRO A 3 6.15 -28.36 45.30
C PRO A 3 5.67 -26.98 44.85
N GLU A 4 6.27 -25.97 45.43
CA GLU A 4 6.09 -24.57 45.12
C GLU A 4 6.39 -24.29 43.63
N GLN A 5 5.41 -23.70 42.97
CA GLN A 5 5.59 -23.11 41.62
C GLN A 5 6.40 -21.83 41.78
N SER A 6 7.67 -21.85 41.35
CA SER A 6 8.50 -20.67 41.18
C SER A 6 7.96 -19.86 40.00
N HIS A 7 7.24 -18.77 40.29
CA HIS A 7 6.94 -17.74 39.30
C HIS A 7 8.26 -17.04 38.92
N SER A 8 8.76 -17.31 37.73
CA SER A 8 9.82 -16.51 37.13
C SER A 8 9.23 -15.14 36.76
N SER A 9 9.33 -14.17 37.69
CA SER A 9 8.99 -12.78 37.42
C SER A 9 9.94 -12.23 36.35
N ASN A 10 9.40 -11.68 35.28
CA ASN A 10 10.16 -11.02 34.21
C ASN A 10 11.10 -9.97 34.84
N PRO A 11 12.43 -10.05 34.69
CA PRO A 11 13.41 -9.17 35.36
C PRO A 11 13.17 -7.69 35.06
N HIS A 12 12.61 -7.34 33.90
CA HIS A 12 12.29 -5.96 33.53
C HIS A 12 11.26 -5.32 34.48
N SER A 13 10.29 -6.08 34.99
CA SER A 13 9.26 -5.56 35.91
C SER A 13 9.82 -5.13 37.27
N GLN A 14 11.02 -5.56 37.65
CA GLN A 14 11.67 -5.27 38.92
C GLN A 14 12.61 -4.05 38.88
N ILE A 15 12.77 -3.41 37.73
CA ILE A 15 13.72 -2.33 37.51
C ILE A 15 13.00 -1.02 37.26
N THR A 16 13.42 0.05 37.96
CA THR A 16 13.05 1.43 37.64
C THR A 16 14.14 2.07 36.79
N GLY A 17 13.82 2.61 35.62
CA GLY A 17 14.69 3.46 34.83
C GLY A 17 14.70 4.89 35.39
N LEU A 18 15.88 5.47 35.58
CA LEU A 18 16.06 6.85 35.97
C LEU A 18 16.77 7.62 34.88
N ILE A 19 16.11 8.59 34.26
CA ILE A 19 16.73 9.51 33.30
C ILE A 19 17.23 10.75 34.06
N LEU A 20 18.54 11.02 34.01
CA LEU A 20 19.17 12.16 34.67
C LEU A 20 19.20 13.37 33.71
N ALA A 21 18.33 14.36 33.94
CA ALA A 21 18.14 15.57 33.14
C ALA A 21 18.51 16.87 33.87
N GLY A 22 19.26 16.78 34.99
CA GLY A 22 19.55 17.90 35.88
C GLY A 22 20.77 18.80 35.51
N GLY A 23 21.37 18.62 34.34
CA GLY A 23 22.61 19.33 33.96
C GLY A 23 22.41 20.79 33.53
N GLN A 24 23.24 21.74 34.00
CA GLN A 24 23.14 23.20 33.71
C GLN A 24 23.53 23.62 32.28
N GLY A 25 23.90 22.74 31.37
CA GLY A 25 24.14 22.99 29.94
C GLY A 25 25.10 24.15 29.63
N ARG A 26 26.08 24.46 30.52
CA ARG A 26 26.97 25.66 30.42
C ARG A 26 27.72 25.78 29.09
N ARG A 27 28.07 24.65 28.43
CA ARG A 27 28.81 24.61 27.15
C ARG A 27 27.92 24.77 25.92
N MET A 28 26.59 24.59 26.07
CA MET A 28 25.59 24.79 25.00
C MET A 28 24.79 26.11 25.16
N GLY A 29 25.32 27.09 25.92
CA GLY A 29 24.66 28.38 26.11
C GLY A 29 23.57 28.39 27.20
N ARG A 30 23.69 27.59 28.26
CA ARG A 30 22.70 27.42 29.36
C ARG A 30 21.37 26.86 28.93
N VAL A 31 21.37 26.03 27.87
CA VAL A 31 20.17 25.35 27.34
C VAL A 31 20.07 23.97 27.96
N ASP A 32 18.84 23.52 28.22
CA ASP A 32 18.56 22.17 28.68
C ASP A 32 18.92 21.16 27.59
N LYS A 33 19.92 20.32 27.85
CA LYS A 33 20.43 19.37 26.84
C LYS A 33 19.40 18.33 26.42
N GLY A 34 18.65 17.79 27.38
CA GLY A 34 17.63 16.79 27.09
C GLY A 34 16.52 17.29 26.15
N LEU A 35 16.30 18.60 26.13
CA LEU A 35 15.28 19.23 25.27
C LEU A 35 15.81 19.69 23.91
N GLN A 36 17.11 19.55 23.62
CA GLN A 36 17.64 19.85 22.29
C GLN A 36 17.18 18.81 21.27
N LEU A 37 16.91 19.28 20.04
CA LEU A 37 16.41 18.43 18.97
C LEU A 37 17.56 17.70 18.27
N LEU A 38 17.45 16.40 18.17
CA LEU A 38 18.25 15.52 17.33
C LEU A 38 17.29 14.85 16.34
N GLN A 39 17.48 15.06 15.04
CA GLN A 39 16.58 14.54 14.00
C GLN A 39 15.08 14.93 14.20
N GLY A 40 14.84 16.13 14.71
CA GLY A 40 13.50 16.66 14.93
C GLY A 40 12.78 16.16 16.20
N GLN A 41 13.43 15.31 17.02
CA GLN A 41 12.95 14.88 18.34
C GLN A 41 13.89 15.34 19.44
N ARG A 42 13.38 15.59 20.66
CA ARG A 42 14.23 15.95 21.80
C ARG A 42 15.17 14.78 22.14
N MET A 43 16.40 15.05 22.56
CA MET A 43 17.34 13.98 22.94
C MET A 43 16.78 13.06 24.02
N VAL A 44 16.03 13.59 24.96
CA VAL A 44 15.37 12.80 25.99
C VAL A 44 14.26 11.88 25.43
N ASP A 45 13.61 12.23 24.31
CA ASP A 45 12.63 11.36 23.65
C ASP A 45 13.31 10.09 23.12
N HIS A 46 14.50 10.22 22.54
CA HIS A 46 15.30 9.08 22.07
C HIS A 46 15.72 8.17 23.23
N VAL A 47 16.18 8.76 24.34
CA VAL A 47 16.56 8.00 25.55
C VAL A 47 15.34 7.29 26.14
N TYR A 48 14.23 7.97 26.26
CA TYR A 48 12.98 7.43 26.80
C TYR A 48 12.48 6.24 25.95
N GLN A 49 12.43 6.40 24.64
CA GLN A 49 11.98 5.34 23.70
C GLN A 49 12.85 4.09 23.77
N ARG A 50 14.15 4.22 24.02
CA ARG A 50 15.07 3.08 24.11
C ARG A 50 15.12 2.45 25.49
N LEU A 51 14.83 3.22 26.53
CA LEU A 51 14.83 2.75 27.92
C LEU A 51 13.51 2.09 28.33
N SER A 52 12.37 2.64 27.89
CA SER A 52 11.06 2.22 28.35
C SER A 52 10.73 0.74 28.12
N PRO A 53 11.14 0.09 26.99
CA PRO A 53 10.93 -1.34 26.80
C PRO A 53 11.78 -2.24 27.71
N GLN A 54 12.84 -1.69 28.31
CA GLN A 54 13.81 -2.44 29.10
C GLN A 54 13.54 -2.41 30.62
N VAL A 55 12.59 -1.56 31.09
CA VAL A 55 12.34 -1.35 32.52
C VAL A 55 10.86 -1.39 32.84
N GLY A 56 10.51 -1.67 34.10
CA GLY A 56 9.11 -1.74 34.53
C GLY A 56 8.47 -0.37 34.84
N GLY A 57 9.22 0.73 34.73
CA GLY A 57 8.72 2.10 34.89
C GLY A 57 9.86 3.09 34.90
N ILE A 58 9.57 4.35 34.57
CA ILE A 58 10.59 5.41 34.42
C ILE A 58 10.32 6.54 35.43
N VAL A 59 11.40 7.14 35.92
CA VAL A 59 11.45 8.38 36.68
C VAL A 59 12.42 9.32 36.00
N ILE A 60 12.11 10.60 35.90
CA ILE A 60 13.01 11.62 35.36
C ILE A 60 13.46 12.55 36.48
N SER A 61 14.77 12.73 36.69
CA SER A 61 15.33 13.73 37.59
C SER A 61 15.65 14.99 36.80
N ALA A 62 14.91 16.08 37.06
CA ALA A 62 15.07 17.37 36.40
C ALA A 62 14.90 18.52 37.38
N ASN A 63 15.88 19.46 37.40
CA ASN A 63 15.86 20.65 38.24
C ASN A 63 15.29 21.89 37.54
N GLN A 64 15.19 21.85 36.21
CA GLN A 64 14.67 22.92 35.34
C GLN A 64 13.69 22.32 34.35
N ASN A 65 12.83 23.14 33.75
CA ASN A 65 11.89 22.75 32.68
C ASN A 65 11.03 21.52 33.01
N GLN A 66 10.68 21.33 34.27
CA GLN A 66 9.97 20.12 34.75
C GLN A 66 8.66 19.85 33.99
N ASP A 67 7.94 20.90 33.55
CA ASP A 67 6.70 20.75 32.80
C ASP A 67 6.92 20.08 31.44
N ALA A 68 8.05 20.38 30.79
CA ALA A 68 8.43 19.70 29.55
C ALA A 68 8.72 18.22 29.76
N TYR A 69 9.25 17.82 30.90
CA TYR A 69 9.48 16.43 31.27
C TYR A 69 8.22 15.72 31.80
N ARG A 70 7.26 16.44 32.39
CA ARG A 70 5.95 15.89 32.81
C ARG A 70 5.10 15.44 31.62
N SER A 71 5.37 15.97 30.41
CA SER A 71 4.68 15.54 29.19
C SER A 71 4.85 14.04 28.86
N PHE A 72 5.85 13.37 29.44
CA PHE A 72 6.04 11.91 29.32
C PHE A 72 5.05 11.07 30.16
N GLY A 73 4.22 11.69 30.99
CA GLY A 73 3.30 10.95 31.88
C GLY A 73 3.98 10.18 33.00
N VAL A 74 5.29 10.41 33.22
CA VAL A 74 6.08 9.75 34.27
C VAL A 74 6.38 10.67 35.45
N ARG A 75 6.80 10.08 36.56
CA ARG A 75 7.15 10.87 37.76
C ARG A 75 8.43 11.68 37.50
N VAL A 76 8.34 12.99 37.65
CA VAL A 76 9.50 13.92 37.60
C VAL A 76 9.86 14.31 39.02
N VAL A 77 11.16 14.24 39.37
CA VAL A 77 11.70 14.57 40.68
C VAL A 77 12.81 15.61 40.56
N SER A 78 12.97 16.44 41.59
CA SER A 78 14.11 17.36 41.73
C SER A 78 15.14 16.80 42.68
N ASP A 79 16.35 17.31 42.64
CA ASP A 79 17.37 16.99 43.60
C ASP A 79 16.94 17.38 45.00
N ILE A 80 17.00 16.43 45.93
CA ILE A 80 16.56 16.63 47.32
C ILE A 80 17.65 17.27 48.17
N VAL A 81 18.91 17.18 47.75
CA VAL A 81 20.08 17.71 48.44
C VAL A 81 20.38 19.12 47.94
N SER A 82 20.05 20.15 48.72
CA SER A 82 20.46 21.53 48.44
C SER A 82 21.98 21.69 48.49
N ALA A 83 22.54 22.39 47.49
CA ALA A 83 23.91 22.88 47.60
C ALA A 83 24.00 23.80 48.82
N ALA A 84 25.11 23.77 49.57
CA ALA A 84 25.38 24.73 50.63
C ALA A 84 25.27 26.17 50.11
N PRO A 85 24.82 27.16 50.90
CA PRO A 85 24.72 28.54 50.47
C PRO A 85 26.11 29.03 49.99
N GLY A 86 26.23 29.35 48.69
CA GLY A 86 27.47 29.80 48.05
C GLY A 86 28.19 28.80 47.16
N ASP A 87 27.73 27.55 47.02
CA ASP A 87 28.30 26.58 46.10
C ASP A 87 27.52 26.53 44.75
N ASP A 88 28.00 27.29 43.80
CA ASP A 88 27.43 27.43 42.45
C ASP A 88 27.60 26.16 41.56
N ARG A 89 28.18 25.07 42.10
CA ARG A 89 28.57 23.87 41.34
C ARG A 89 27.47 22.82 41.20
N GLY A 90 26.33 22.98 41.87
CA GLY A 90 25.23 21.99 41.85
C GLY A 90 25.63 20.65 42.49
N ALA A 91 24.63 19.86 42.91
CA ALA A 91 24.90 18.63 43.66
C ALA A 91 25.39 17.44 42.79
N GLY A 92 25.55 17.63 41.48
CA GLY A 92 26.07 16.62 40.54
C GLY A 92 25.11 15.43 40.32
N PRO A 93 25.49 14.37 39.57
CA PRO A 93 24.62 13.24 39.24
C PRO A 93 24.17 12.42 40.47
N LEU A 94 24.94 12.46 41.58
CA LEU A 94 24.56 11.72 42.80
C LEU A 94 23.30 12.23 43.46
N ALA A 95 22.98 13.52 43.35
CA ALA A 95 21.72 14.04 43.89
C ALA A 95 20.50 13.56 43.09
N GLY A 96 20.62 13.52 41.77
CA GLY A 96 19.59 12.91 40.91
C GLY A 96 19.41 11.40 41.17
N LEU A 97 20.51 10.67 41.39
CA LEU A 97 20.48 9.25 41.79
C LEU A 97 19.76 9.07 43.14
N HIS A 98 20.08 9.90 44.13
CA HIS A 98 19.44 9.87 45.44
C HIS A 98 17.92 10.14 45.34
N ALA A 99 17.54 11.15 44.54
CA ALA A 99 16.14 11.47 44.32
C ALA A 99 15.39 10.31 43.66
N GLY A 100 16.00 9.69 42.60
CA GLY A 100 15.44 8.54 41.92
C GLY A 100 15.28 7.31 42.81
N LEU A 101 16.33 6.95 43.58
CA LEU A 101 16.29 5.83 44.55
C LEU A 101 15.27 6.02 45.64
N SER A 102 15.09 7.27 46.11
CA SER A 102 14.13 7.61 47.19
C SER A 102 12.68 7.37 46.77
N VAL A 103 12.35 7.60 45.49
CA VAL A 103 10.98 7.44 44.97
C VAL A 103 10.72 6.09 44.31
N SER A 104 11.79 5.34 44.00
CA SER A 104 11.66 4.01 43.39
C SER A 104 11.03 3.02 44.38
N LYS A 105 10.02 2.28 43.93
CA LYS A 105 9.39 1.19 44.69
C LYS A 105 9.96 -0.19 44.31
N ARG A 106 10.75 -0.27 43.26
CA ARG A 106 11.32 -1.52 42.76
C ARG A 106 12.69 -1.82 43.38
N PRO A 107 13.10 -3.09 43.42
CA PRO A 107 14.37 -3.50 44.05
C PRO A 107 15.61 -3.01 43.31
N LEU A 108 15.50 -2.71 42.05
CA LEU A 108 16.62 -2.25 41.18
C LEU A 108 16.30 -0.89 40.54
N LEU A 109 17.35 -0.08 40.34
CA LEU A 109 17.28 1.19 39.62
C LEU A 109 18.43 1.24 38.60
N LEU A 110 18.07 1.54 37.33
CA LEU A 110 19.04 1.84 36.26
C LEU A 110 19.08 3.33 36.02
N SER A 111 20.25 3.94 36.07
CA SER A 111 20.45 5.33 35.69
C SER A 111 21.00 5.46 34.26
N VAL A 112 20.50 6.45 33.52
CA VAL A 112 21.00 6.85 32.20
C VAL A 112 20.94 8.38 32.07
N PRO A 113 21.87 9.05 31.36
CA PRO A 113 21.80 10.49 31.13
C PRO A 113 20.84 10.83 29.98
N CYS A 114 20.27 12.05 29.98
CA CYS A 114 19.31 12.51 28.96
C CYS A 114 19.97 12.92 27.62
N ASP A 115 21.30 13.03 27.58
CA ASP A 115 22.10 13.48 26.43
C ASP A 115 22.85 12.35 25.72
N THR A 116 22.42 11.11 25.92
CA THR A 116 22.96 9.91 25.23
C THR A 116 21.84 9.16 24.52
N PRO A 117 21.46 9.59 23.32
CA PRO A 117 20.25 9.11 22.63
C PRO A 117 20.34 7.70 22.04
N PHE A 118 21.53 7.06 22.04
CA PHE A 118 21.78 5.80 21.33
C PHE A 118 21.97 4.58 22.25
N ILE A 119 21.48 4.61 23.48
CA ILE A 119 21.65 3.49 24.45
C ILE A 119 21.23 2.14 23.83
N PRO A 120 22.01 1.05 24.10
CA PRO A 120 21.74 -0.27 23.54
C PRO A 120 20.40 -0.87 24.03
N ALA A 121 19.74 -1.65 23.16
CA ALA A 121 18.50 -2.32 23.50
C ALA A 121 18.66 -3.48 24.51
N ASP A 122 19.88 -3.96 24.70
CA ASP A 122 20.26 -5.04 25.64
C ASP A 122 20.94 -4.51 26.91
N LEU A 123 20.95 -3.18 27.13
CA LEU A 123 21.64 -2.54 28.28
C LEU A 123 21.23 -3.15 29.61
N VAL A 124 19.94 -3.21 29.87
CA VAL A 124 19.36 -3.73 31.12
C VAL A 124 19.69 -5.21 31.30
N ALA A 125 19.50 -6.01 30.27
CA ALA A 125 19.69 -7.46 30.34
C ALA A 125 21.14 -7.81 30.68
N ARG A 126 22.12 -7.13 30.05
CA ARG A 126 23.54 -7.36 30.32
C ARG A 126 23.96 -6.91 31.70
N LEU A 127 23.56 -5.70 32.12
CA LEU A 127 23.86 -5.19 33.44
C LEU A 127 23.23 -6.07 34.54
N HIS A 128 21.99 -6.49 34.36
CA HIS A 128 21.29 -7.34 35.32
C HIS A 128 21.95 -8.71 35.48
N THR A 129 22.29 -9.35 34.36
CA THR A 129 22.96 -10.65 34.38
C THR A 129 24.27 -10.59 35.14
N GLN A 130 25.09 -9.59 34.89
CA GLN A 130 26.39 -9.44 35.57
C GLN A 130 26.25 -9.01 37.02
N LEU A 131 25.25 -8.15 37.36
CA LEU A 131 24.93 -7.77 38.74
C LEU A 131 24.60 -9.00 39.60
N GLU A 132 23.74 -9.87 39.08
CA GLU A 132 23.33 -11.09 39.80
C GLU A 132 24.45 -12.12 39.88
N GLN A 133 25.17 -12.40 38.78
CA GLN A 133 26.28 -13.35 38.77
C GLN A 133 27.42 -12.96 39.72
N ALA A 134 27.75 -11.67 39.80
CA ALA A 134 28.78 -11.18 40.70
C ALA A 134 28.30 -10.98 42.15
N GLY A 135 27.00 -11.11 42.41
CA GLY A 135 26.39 -10.73 43.68
C GLY A 135 26.77 -9.30 44.08
N ALA A 136 26.83 -8.38 43.08
CA ALA A 136 27.28 -7.01 43.26
C ALA A 136 26.11 -6.11 43.74
N GLN A 137 26.48 -4.95 44.30
CA GLN A 137 25.53 -3.90 44.68
C GLN A 137 25.25 -2.97 43.51
N ILE A 138 26.22 -2.86 42.58
CA ILE A 138 26.13 -2.02 41.38
C ILE A 138 26.87 -2.64 40.20
N ALA A 139 26.27 -2.56 39.02
CA ALA A 139 26.86 -2.89 37.72
C ALA A 139 27.01 -1.62 36.89
N VAL A 140 28.20 -1.34 36.39
CA VAL A 140 28.58 -0.09 35.68
C VAL A 140 29.03 -0.44 34.27
N VAL A 141 28.59 0.36 33.29
CA VAL A 141 29.01 0.21 31.89
C VAL A 141 30.49 0.57 31.72
N ARG A 142 31.21 -0.25 30.95
CA ARG A 142 32.58 0.02 30.47
C ARG A 142 32.65 -0.21 28.95
N THR A 143 33.43 0.65 28.26
CA THR A 143 33.76 0.47 26.85
C THR A 143 35.28 0.54 26.71
N GLY A 144 35.92 -0.60 26.40
CA GLY A 144 37.36 -0.72 26.40
C GLY A 144 37.97 -0.33 27.76
N ALA A 145 38.78 0.70 27.82
CA ALA A 145 39.39 1.21 29.06
C ALA A 145 38.54 2.28 29.79
N GLN A 146 37.45 2.76 29.20
CA GLN A 146 36.64 3.86 29.74
C GLN A 146 35.43 3.32 30.51
N SER A 147 35.29 3.73 31.79
CA SER A 147 34.10 3.50 32.60
C SER A 147 33.09 4.63 32.40
N HIS A 148 31.78 4.28 32.34
CA HIS A 148 30.66 5.23 32.16
C HIS A 148 29.79 5.25 33.42
N PRO A 149 30.19 5.96 34.49
CA PRO A 149 29.59 5.81 35.81
C PRO A 149 28.10 6.26 35.88
N VAL A 150 27.63 7.05 34.94
CA VAL A 150 26.20 7.45 34.88
C VAL A 150 25.29 6.33 34.36
N PHE A 151 25.85 5.36 33.63
CA PHE A 151 25.16 4.16 33.19
C PHE A 151 25.39 3.04 34.18
N ALA A 152 24.50 2.97 35.17
CA ALA A 152 24.64 2.00 36.26
C ALA A 152 23.32 1.40 36.72
N LEU A 153 23.28 0.06 36.81
CA LEU A 153 22.21 -0.68 37.45
C LEU A 153 22.59 -0.95 38.90
N MET A 154 21.77 -0.54 39.84
CA MET A 154 22.05 -0.63 41.25
C MET A 154 20.89 -1.20 42.07
N ARG A 155 21.22 -1.87 43.17
CA ARG A 155 20.23 -2.32 44.12
C ARG A 155 19.68 -1.14 44.92
N ARG A 156 18.38 -1.09 45.16
CA ARG A 156 17.76 -0.02 45.97
C ARG A 156 18.32 0.04 47.40
N SER A 157 18.88 -1.06 47.90
CA SER A 157 19.49 -1.13 49.22
C SER A 157 20.69 -0.19 49.42
N VAL A 158 21.29 0.35 48.35
CA VAL A 158 22.40 1.31 48.43
C VAL A 158 21.94 2.74 48.82
N LEU A 159 20.61 3.01 48.88
CA LEU A 159 20.09 4.34 49.18
C LEU A 159 20.59 4.89 50.55
N GLY A 160 20.57 4.07 51.61
CA GLY A 160 21.07 4.49 52.92
C GLY A 160 22.53 4.92 52.87
N HIS A 161 23.36 4.09 52.22
CA HIS A 161 24.80 4.38 52.03
C HIS A 161 25.05 5.63 51.18
N LEU A 162 24.22 5.90 50.14
CA LEU A 162 24.27 7.11 49.35
C LEU A 162 23.92 8.34 50.16
N SER A 163 22.88 8.23 51.01
CA SER A 163 22.46 9.31 51.89
C SER A 163 23.58 9.72 52.89
N GLU A 164 24.23 8.74 53.53
CA GLU A 164 25.37 8.96 54.42
C GLU A 164 26.54 9.62 53.69
N PHE A 165 26.87 9.12 52.49
CA PHE A 165 27.95 9.66 51.68
C PHE A 165 27.71 11.15 51.31
N LEU A 166 26.48 11.48 50.88
CA LEU A 166 26.09 12.85 50.55
C LEU A 166 26.09 13.78 51.77
N ASN A 167 25.62 13.30 52.94
CA ASN A 167 25.59 14.04 54.19
C ASN A 167 27.02 14.30 54.71
N ALA A 168 27.96 13.39 54.46
CA ALA A 168 29.40 13.58 54.77
C ALA A 168 30.13 14.53 53.80
N GLY A 169 29.38 15.16 52.85
CA GLY A 169 29.97 16.11 51.88
C GLY A 169 30.53 15.47 50.64
N GLY A 170 30.33 14.16 50.41
CA GLY A 170 30.75 13.45 49.22
C GLY A 170 29.98 13.94 47.98
N ARG A 171 30.68 14.13 46.85
CA ARG A 171 30.08 14.64 45.59
C ARG A 171 30.52 13.90 44.32
N LYS A 172 31.66 13.17 44.38
CA LYS A 172 32.19 12.45 43.22
C LYS A 172 31.64 11.05 43.14
N ILE A 173 31.04 10.70 42.00
CA ILE A 173 30.39 9.40 41.77
C ILE A 173 31.38 8.23 41.87
N ASP A 174 32.60 8.41 41.35
CA ASP A 174 33.66 7.39 41.38
C ASP A 174 34.11 7.06 42.81
N HIS A 175 34.15 8.08 43.72
CA HIS A 175 34.48 7.88 45.13
C HIS A 175 33.39 7.11 45.88
N TRP A 176 32.11 7.37 45.52
CA TRP A 176 31.00 6.63 46.09
C TRP A 176 31.00 5.17 45.60
N TYR A 177 31.25 4.96 44.29
CA TYR A 177 31.30 3.61 43.72
C TYR A 177 32.46 2.75 44.25
N ALA A 178 33.61 3.37 44.60
CA ALA A 178 34.73 2.68 45.19
C ALA A 178 34.43 2.07 46.56
N SER A 179 33.38 2.55 47.24
CA SER A 179 32.95 2.01 48.56
C SER A 179 31.86 0.93 48.44
N LEU A 180 31.45 0.57 47.21
CA LEU A 180 30.43 -0.46 46.94
C LEU A 180 31.05 -1.69 46.28
N LYS A 181 30.38 -2.85 46.49
CA LYS A 181 30.71 -4.04 45.69
C LYS A 181 30.21 -3.84 44.27
N ARG A 182 31.11 -3.46 43.36
CA ARG A 182 30.81 -3.16 41.96
C ARG A 182 31.29 -4.23 41.01
N VAL A 183 30.62 -4.36 39.86
CA VAL A 183 31.02 -5.09 38.66
C VAL A 183 31.03 -4.16 37.47
N GLU A 184 32.04 -4.24 36.61
CA GLU A 184 32.07 -3.52 35.33
C GLU A 184 31.63 -4.44 34.21
N VAL A 185 30.77 -3.96 33.33
CA VAL A 185 30.18 -4.73 32.22
C VAL A 185 30.66 -4.12 30.91
N ASP A 186 31.43 -4.90 30.15
CA ASP A 186 31.97 -4.47 28.88
C ASP A 186 30.90 -4.39 27.78
N PHE A 187 30.91 -3.25 27.08
CA PHE A 187 30.11 -3.05 25.86
C PHE A 187 31.05 -2.74 24.69
N PRO A 188 30.88 -3.40 23.53
CA PRO A 188 31.82 -3.27 22.41
C PRO A 188 31.69 -1.92 21.68
N ASP A 189 30.52 -1.29 21.71
CA ASP A 189 30.23 -0.04 21.00
C ASP A 189 30.33 1.18 21.93
N ALA A 190 31.46 1.88 21.86
CA ALA A 190 31.68 3.11 22.63
C ALA A 190 30.76 4.27 22.15
N SER A 191 30.33 4.27 20.90
CA SER A 191 29.49 5.33 20.33
C SER A 191 28.09 5.36 20.94
N ALA A 192 27.60 4.20 21.38
CA ALA A 192 26.30 4.05 22.05
C ALA A 192 26.22 4.77 23.41
N PHE A 193 27.37 5.10 24.01
CA PHE A 193 27.50 5.79 25.32
C PHE A 193 28.08 7.18 25.22
N ALA A 194 28.21 7.72 24.00
CA ALA A 194 28.73 9.05 23.77
C ALA A 194 27.71 10.13 24.14
N ASN A 195 28.13 11.09 24.99
CA ASN A 195 27.30 12.24 25.33
C ASN A 195 27.40 13.31 24.25
N ILE A 196 26.29 13.93 23.89
CA ILE A 196 26.23 15.07 22.99
C ILE A 196 26.32 16.37 23.85
N ASN A 197 27.47 17.05 23.82
CA ASN A 197 27.76 18.17 24.71
C ASN A 197 27.81 19.53 24.04
N THR A 198 28.00 19.59 22.70
CA THR A 198 28.13 20.82 21.91
C THR A 198 27.15 20.82 20.72
N ARG A 199 26.91 22.02 20.14
CA ARG A 199 26.09 22.13 18.91
C ARG A 199 26.79 21.50 17.70
N GLU A 200 28.12 21.56 17.67
CA GLU A 200 28.96 20.95 16.64
C GLU A 200 28.86 19.41 16.70
N GLU A 201 28.93 18.84 17.90
CA GLU A 201 28.70 17.39 18.10
C GLU A 201 27.29 17.00 17.68
N LEU A 202 26.26 17.80 18.01
CA LEU A 202 24.90 17.55 17.59
C LEU A 202 24.77 17.51 16.06
N GLN A 203 25.38 18.49 15.37
CA GLN A 203 25.40 18.54 13.90
C GLN A 203 26.20 17.37 13.29
N GLN A 204 27.32 16.99 13.89
CA GLN A 204 28.08 15.82 13.45
C GLN A 204 27.29 14.54 13.61
N TRP A 205 26.56 14.39 14.71
CA TRP A 205 25.68 13.25 14.92
C TRP A 205 24.47 13.27 13.99
N GLU A 206 23.92 14.42 13.63
CA GLU A 206 22.91 14.53 12.57
C GLU A 206 23.46 14.08 11.21
N GLN A 207 24.70 14.42 10.89
CA GLN A 207 25.40 13.98 9.67
C GLN A 207 25.82 12.51 9.73
N HIS A 208 26.35 12.05 10.88
CA HIS A 208 26.75 10.66 11.10
C HIS A 208 25.52 9.73 11.22
N ALA A 209 24.44 10.16 11.84
CA ALA A 209 23.22 9.38 11.88
C ALA A 209 22.60 9.21 10.48
N ALA A 210 22.85 10.16 9.57
CA ALA A 210 22.59 9.96 8.15
C ALA A 210 23.52 8.90 7.52
N THR A 211 24.75 8.73 8.06
CA THR A 211 25.78 7.81 7.52
C THR A 211 25.80 6.47 8.27
N THR A 212 25.67 6.47 9.60
CA THR A 212 25.76 5.26 10.45
C THR A 212 24.51 4.40 10.38
N THR A 213 23.35 4.99 10.04
CA THR A 213 22.19 4.21 9.61
C THR A 213 22.51 3.42 8.33
N ALA A 214 23.57 3.77 7.60
CA ALA A 214 24.04 3.09 6.41
C ALA A 214 25.01 1.94 6.70
N GLU A 215 25.87 2.05 7.72
CA GLU A 215 26.94 1.09 8.00
C GLU A 215 26.53 -0.02 8.98
N GLN A 216 25.62 0.26 9.92
CA GLN A 216 25.09 -0.77 10.85
C GLN A 216 24.13 -1.76 10.20
N ALA A 217 23.60 -1.46 9.00
CA ALA A 217 22.84 -2.42 8.21
C ALA A 217 23.73 -3.43 7.45
N ALA A 218 25.03 -3.14 7.29
CA ALA A 218 25.96 -4.00 6.55
C ALA A 218 26.74 -5.00 7.44
N ALA A 219 26.80 -4.78 8.75
CA ALA A 219 27.65 -5.57 9.67
C ALA A 219 26.90 -6.64 10.48
N THR A 220 25.59 -6.84 10.27
CA THR A 220 24.79 -7.83 11.03
C THR A 220 24.34 -9.01 10.17
N VAL A 221 25.21 -9.49 9.29
CA VAL A 221 25.06 -10.81 8.66
C VAL A 221 26.26 -11.66 9.03
N THR A 222 26.34 -12.11 10.26
CA THR A 222 26.89 -13.40 10.68
C THR A 222 26.77 -13.57 12.20
N ASN A 223 26.07 -14.65 12.58
CA ASN A 223 26.08 -15.32 13.88
C ASN A 223 25.40 -14.64 15.09
N ASN A 224 24.26 -15.04 15.54
CA ASN A 224 23.96 -16.22 16.35
C ASN A 224 22.53 -16.20 16.95
N THR A 225 21.98 -17.33 17.03
CA THR A 225 20.77 -17.86 17.63
C THR A 225 20.42 -17.36 19.04
N SER A 226 19.10 -17.18 19.23
CA SER A 226 18.30 -17.16 20.46
C SER A 226 18.00 -15.79 21.09
N SER A 227 17.17 -15.00 20.43
CA SER A 227 16.15 -14.15 21.04
C SER A 227 15.00 -14.09 20.04
N ASN A 228 13.78 -14.26 20.51
CA ASN A 228 12.58 -14.31 19.66
C ASN A 228 12.56 -13.04 18.77
N PRO A 229 12.95 -13.10 17.50
CA PRO A 229 12.95 -11.92 16.63
C PRO A 229 11.49 -11.54 16.41
N LEU A 230 11.20 -10.26 16.40
CA LEU A 230 10.00 -9.77 15.72
C LEU A 230 9.91 -10.55 14.40
N PRO A 231 8.76 -11.11 14.05
CA PRO A 231 8.64 -11.88 12.83
C PRO A 231 9.24 -11.07 11.67
N PRO A 232 10.06 -11.68 10.82
CA PRO A 232 10.71 -10.99 9.72
C PRO A 232 9.65 -10.24 8.92
N ALA A 233 9.99 -9.02 8.48
CA ALA A 233 9.04 -8.23 7.70
C ALA A 233 8.60 -9.04 6.47
N LEU A 234 7.30 -9.20 6.31
CA LEU A 234 6.68 -10.02 5.27
C LEU A 234 7.00 -9.42 3.89
N ALA A 235 7.44 -10.23 2.94
CA ALA A 235 7.62 -9.73 1.57
C ALA A 235 6.25 -9.34 0.98
N VAL A 236 6.23 -8.33 0.09
CA VAL A 236 4.98 -7.82 -0.51
C VAL A 236 4.16 -8.94 -1.16
N ARG A 237 4.80 -9.80 -1.96
CA ARG A 237 4.13 -10.93 -2.63
C ARG A 237 3.59 -11.97 -1.65
N GLU A 238 4.29 -12.21 -0.56
CA GLU A 238 3.85 -13.13 0.48
C GLU A 238 2.62 -12.59 1.21
N ALA A 239 2.62 -11.29 1.57
CA ALA A 239 1.45 -10.62 2.14
C ALA A 239 0.24 -10.69 1.19
N GLN A 240 0.43 -10.43 -0.10
CA GLN A 240 -0.61 -10.54 -1.11
C GLN A 240 -1.18 -11.98 -1.19
N ALA A 241 -0.33 -13.00 -1.17
CA ALA A 241 -0.75 -14.40 -1.21
C ALA A 241 -1.56 -14.79 0.04
N GLN A 242 -1.12 -14.37 1.24
CA GLN A 242 -1.86 -14.63 2.48
C GLN A 242 -3.21 -13.93 2.51
N ILE A 243 -3.28 -12.64 2.10
CA ILE A 243 -4.55 -11.92 1.93
C ILE A 243 -5.47 -12.71 1.02
N ARG A 244 -5.01 -13.09 -0.17
CA ARG A 244 -5.80 -13.81 -1.18
C ARG A 244 -6.39 -15.11 -0.65
N ALA A 245 -5.64 -15.86 0.14
CA ALA A 245 -6.09 -17.14 0.70
C ALA A 245 -7.27 -17.01 1.66
N LEU A 246 -7.45 -15.84 2.29
CA LEU A 246 -8.51 -15.60 3.29
C LEU A 246 -9.75 -14.92 2.70
N LEU A 247 -9.71 -14.46 1.43
CA LEU A 247 -10.80 -13.69 0.84
C LEU A 247 -11.98 -14.57 0.42
N PRO A 248 -13.23 -14.18 0.75
CA PRO A 248 -14.41 -14.86 0.26
C PRO A 248 -14.67 -14.51 -1.20
N ARG A 249 -15.37 -15.39 -1.92
CA ARG A 249 -16.01 -15.05 -3.19
C ARG A 249 -17.48 -14.71 -2.97
N PRO A 250 -18.09 -13.83 -3.80
CA PRO A 250 -19.51 -13.49 -3.66
C PRO A 250 -20.38 -14.72 -3.93
N ALA A 251 -21.41 -14.89 -3.11
CA ALA A 251 -22.36 -16.01 -3.22
C ALA A 251 -23.73 -15.60 -3.80
N ARG A 252 -23.99 -14.29 -3.91
CA ARG A 252 -25.27 -13.75 -4.39
C ARG A 252 -25.08 -13.13 -5.75
N GLN A 253 -26.12 -13.18 -6.57
CA GLN A 253 -26.19 -12.51 -7.87
C GLN A 253 -27.50 -11.76 -8.00
N GLU A 254 -27.55 -10.79 -8.90
CA GLU A 254 -28.72 -10.03 -9.26
C GLU A 254 -28.76 -9.80 -10.78
N SER A 255 -29.95 -9.62 -11.35
CA SER A 255 -30.11 -9.30 -12.77
C SER A 255 -30.30 -7.79 -12.90
N VAL A 256 -29.45 -7.16 -13.71
CA VAL A 256 -29.50 -5.71 -13.94
C VAL A 256 -29.55 -5.39 -15.44
N SER A 257 -30.05 -4.21 -15.79
CA SER A 257 -30.02 -3.76 -17.19
C SER A 257 -28.55 -3.58 -17.68
N LEU A 258 -28.34 -3.65 -19.00
CA LEU A 258 -27.02 -3.48 -19.60
C LEU A 258 -26.35 -2.18 -19.17
N ARG A 259 -27.11 -1.07 -19.04
CA ARG A 259 -26.53 0.21 -18.62
C ARG A 259 -26.09 0.20 -17.16
N GLU A 260 -26.87 -0.42 -16.27
CA GLU A 260 -26.56 -0.56 -14.85
C GLU A 260 -25.43 -1.55 -14.59
N SER A 261 -25.11 -2.41 -15.57
CA SER A 261 -24.03 -3.37 -15.48
C SER A 261 -22.63 -2.75 -15.60
N LEU A 262 -22.52 -1.49 -16.03
CA LEU A 262 -21.22 -0.82 -16.18
C LEU A 262 -20.41 -0.86 -14.87
N GLY A 263 -19.18 -1.38 -14.95
CA GLY A 263 -18.28 -1.53 -13.79
C GLY A 263 -18.64 -2.70 -12.85
N ARG A 264 -19.76 -3.42 -13.11
CA ARG A 264 -20.14 -4.62 -12.35
C ARG A 264 -19.36 -5.84 -12.86
N VAL A 265 -19.40 -6.91 -12.12
CA VAL A 265 -18.73 -8.17 -12.47
C VAL A 265 -19.79 -9.22 -12.81
N LEU A 266 -19.64 -9.88 -13.95
CA LEU A 266 -20.56 -10.95 -14.40
C LEU A 266 -20.53 -12.13 -13.42
N ALA A 267 -21.72 -12.61 -13.04
CA ALA A 267 -21.87 -13.74 -12.14
C ALA A 267 -21.87 -15.11 -12.87
N GLU A 268 -22.24 -15.10 -14.15
CA GLU A 268 -22.35 -16.30 -14.99
C GLU A 268 -21.80 -16.02 -16.40
N ASP A 269 -21.45 -17.08 -17.13
CA ASP A 269 -21.10 -16.98 -18.54
C ASP A 269 -22.32 -16.53 -19.35
N VAL A 270 -22.13 -15.54 -20.21
CA VAL A 270 -23.16 -15.09 -21.15
C VAL A 270 -22.97 -15.80 -22.47
N ILE A 271 -23.90 -16.70 -22.77
CA ILE A 271 -23.85 -17.48 -23.99
C ILE A 271 -24.57 -16.72 -25.11
N SER A 272 -23.92 -16.59 -26.27
CA SER A 272 -24.52 -15.93 -27.42
C SER A 272 -25.73 -16.75 -27.95
N PRO A 273 -26.94 -16.14 -28.02
CA PRO A 273 -28.12 -16.84 -28.59
C PRO A 273 -28.10 -16.88 -30.12
N ILE A 274 -27.27 -16.07 -30.76
CA ILE A 274 -27.20 -15.92 -32.21
C ILE A 274 -25.75 -15.90 -32.68
N ASN A 275 -25.55 -16.09 -33.98
CA ASN A 275 -24.29 -15.76 -34.63
C ASN A 275 -24.15 -14.24 -34.78
N VAL A 276 -22.91 -13.72 -34.72
CA VAL A 276 -22.59 -12.33 -35.09
C VAL A 276 -21.45 -12.36 -36.12
N PRO A 277 -21.66 -11.85 -37.33
CA PRO A 277 -22.97 -11.50 -37.91
C PRO A 277 -23.94 -12.68 -37.99
N ALA A 278 -25.27 -12.40 -38.03
CA ALA A 278 -26.29 -13.45 -38.07
C ALA A 278 -26.30 -14.23 -39.40
N HIS A 279 -25.84 -13.60 -40.47
CA HIS A 279 -25.76 -14.14 -41.85
C HIS A 279 -24.44 -13.71 -42.47
N ASP A 280 -23.99 -14.43 -43.49
CA ASP A 280 -22.93 -13.97 -44.36
C ASP A 280 -23.29 -12.60 -44.92
N ASN A 281 -22.40 -11.63 -44.82
CA ASN A 281 -22.64 -10.27 -45.29
C ASN A 281 -21.45 -9.66 -46.01
N SER A 282 -21.68 -8.55 -46.69
CA SER A 282 -20.63 -7.81 -47.38
C SER A 282 -19.79 -6.99 -46.39
N ALA A 283 -18.48 -7.09 -46.55
CA ALA A 283 -17.52 -6.20 -45.85
C ALA A 283 -17.34 -4.85 -46.55
N MET A 284 -17.73 -4.71 -47.81
CA MET A 284 -17.47 -3.55 -48.68
C MET A 284 -18.72 -3.23 -49.54
N ASP A 285 -18.77 -2.03 -50.06
CA ASP A 285 -19.72 -1.64 -51.10
C ASP A 285 -19.25 -2.15 -52.47
N GLY A 286 -20.16 -2.72 -53.29
CA GLY A 286 -19.76 -3.26 -54.60
C GLY A 286 -20.82 -4.18 -55.19
N TRP A 287 -20.43 -5.29 -55.76
CA TRP A 287 -21.30 -6.31 -56.36
C TRP A 287 -21.02 -7.69 -55.76
N ALA A 288 -22.06 -8.33 -55.31
CA ALA A 288 -22.06 -9.72 -54.91
C ALA A 288 -22.08 -10.58 -56.18
N VAL A 289 -21.10 -11.48 -56.28
CA VAL A 289 -20.84 -12.31 -57.47
C VAL A 289 -20.63 -13.77 -57.06
N ARG A 290 -20.75 -14.65 -58.03
CA ARG A 290 -20.31 -16.04 -57.92
C ARG A 290 -18.87 -16.12 -58.40
N SER A 291 -17.94 -16.45 -57.56
CA SER A 291 -16.52 -16.52 -57.91
C SER A 291 -16.20 -17.50 -59.05
N VAL A 292 -17.05 -18.56 -59.17
CA VAL A 292 -16.90 -19.55 -60.25
C VAL A 292 -17.18 -18.98 -61.63
N ASP A 293 -17.89 -17.86 -61.76
CA ASP A 293 -18.19 -17.21 -63.02
C ASP A 293 -17.06 -16.28 -63.48
N LEU A 294 -16.14 -15.94 -62.58
CA LEU A 294 -15.07 -14.96 -62.86
C LEU A 294 -13.91 -15.61 -63.63
N GLN A 295 -13.46 -14.93 -64.69
CA GLN A 295 -12.32 -15.37 -65.50
C GLN A 295 -10.99 -15.02 -64.81
N ALA A 296 -10.05 -15.94 -64.88
CA ALA A 296 -8.78 -15.77 -64.20
C ALA A 296 -7.86 -14.71 -64.86
N GLN A 297 -7.99 -14.51 -66.18
CA GLN A 297 -7.07 -13.67 -66.96
C GLN A 297 -7.74 -12.51 -67.70
N ASP A 298 -9.08 -12.52 -67.82
CA ASP A 298 -9.84 -11.54 -68.58
C ASP A 298 -10.93 -10.89 -67.70
N ASP A 299 -11.40 -9.69 -68.07
CA ASP A 299 -12.55 -9.05 -67.48
C ASP A 299 -13.83 -9.87 -67.73
N THR A 300 -14.61 -10.08 -66.67
CA THR A 300 -15.83 -10.86 -66.74
C THR A 300 -17.07 -9.96 -66.80
N PRO A 301 -17.87 -10.03 -67.87
CA PRO A 301 -19.16 -9.29 -67.94
C PRO A 301 -20.22 -10.02 -67.11
N LEU A 302 -20.90 -9.27 -66.20
CA LEU A 302 -22.03 -9.77 -65.40
C LEU A 302 -23.23 -8.84 -65.54
N LEU A 303 -24.43 -9.45 -65.49
CA LEU A 303 -25.68 -8.72 -65.53
C LEU A 303 -26.16 -8.38 -64.10
N GLU A 304 -26.35 -7.10 -63.77
CA GLU A 304 -26.94 -6.66 -62.51
C GLU A 304 -28.44 -6.94 -62.53
N ILE A 305 -28.92 -7.78 -61.59
CA ILE A 305 -30.32 -8.20 -61.51
C ILE A 305 -31.05 -7.57 -60.30
N GLY A 306 -30.38 -6.81 -59.49
CA GLY A 306 -30.99 -6.16 -58.32
C GLY A 306 -30.00 -5.65 -57.33
N SER A 307 -30.49 -5.27 -56.15
CA SER A 307 -29.65 -4.74 -55.09
C SER A 307 -29.95 -5.37 -53.72
N ALA A 308 -28.92 -5.55 -52.92
CA ALA A 308 -28.99 -5.93 -51.52
C ALA A 308 -28.46 -4.74 -50.65
N LEU A 309 -29.31 -4.17 -49.82
CA LEU A 309 -28.96 -3.07 -48.96
C LEU A 309 -28.92 -3.55 -47.51
N ALA A 310 -28.19 -2.84 -46.67
CA ALA A 310 -28.19 -3.09 -45.24
C ALA A 310 -29.64 -3.02 -44.71
N GLY A 311 -30.13 -4.09 -44.09
CA GLY A 311 -31.50 -4.20 -43.62
C GLY A 311 -32.54 -4.61 -44.70
N VAL A 312 -32.18 -4.64 -46.00
CA VAL A 312 -33.09 -5.07 -47.09
C VAL A 312 -32.36 -6.10 -47.97
N PRO A 313 -32.46 -7.40 -47.64
CA PRO A 313 -31.81 -8.47 -48.39
C PRO A 313 -32.41 -8.60 -49.82
N PHE A 314 -31.56 -9.00 -50.77
CA PHE A 314 -32.01 -9.37 -52.09
C PHE A 314 -32.90 -10.62 -52.02
N GLN A 315 -34.05 -10.60 -52.70
CA GLN A 315 -34.94 -11.71 -52.79
C GLN A 315 -34.74 -12.51 -54.06
N GLY A 316 -34.30 -13.74 -53.94
CA GLY A 316 -34.04 -14.62 -55.05
C GLY A 316 -32.62 -15.17 -55.09
N ARG A 317 -32.36 -15.99 -56.11
CA ARG A 317 -31.06 -16.61 -56.33
C ARG A 317 -30.33 -15.92 -57.48
N VAL A 318 -28.98 -15.82 -57.37
CA VAL A 318 -28.11 -15.32 -58.43
C VAL A 318 -27.61 -16.51 -59.24
N ASP A 319 -27.95 -16.52 -60.53
CA ASP A 319 -27.52 -17.57 -61.48
C ASP A 319 -26.22 -17.18 -62.20
N ALA A 320 -25.72 -18.08 -63.05
CA ALA A 320 -24.49 -17.87 -63.81
C ALA A 320 -24.57 -16.61 -64.71
N GLY A 321 -23.51 -15.80 -64.65
CA GLY A 321 -23.42 -14.54 -65.40
C GLY A 321 -24.20 -13.38 -64.80
N GLN A 322 -24.78 -13.53 -63.60
CA GLN A 322 -25.51 -12.49 -62.90
C GLN A 322 -24.73 -11.96 -61.69
N CYS A 323 -25.10 -10.77 -61.22
CA CYS A 323 -24.59 -10.15 -60.00
C CYS A 323 -25.69 -9.30 -59.34
N VAL A 324 -25.46 -8.96 -58.08
CA VAL A 324 -26.34 -8.10 -57.31
C VAL A 324 -25.50 -6.98 -56.71
N ARG A 325 -25.93 -5.73 -56.86
CA ARG A 325 -25.30 -4.60 -56.18
C ARG A 325 -25.50 -4.77 -54.70
N ILE A 326 -24.41 -4.61 -53.91
CA ILE A 326 -24.44 -4.86 -52.48
C ILE A 326 -23.77 -3.74 -51.71
N THR A 327 -24.34 -3.38 -50.57
CA THR A 327 -23.72 -2.41 -49.66
C THR A 327 -23.11 -3.11 -48.46
N THR A 328 -22.17 -2.48 -47.81
CA THR A 328 -21.50 -2.94 -46.58
C THR A 328 -22.56 -3.33 -45.54
N GLY A 329 -22.45 -4.51 -44.95
CA GLY A 329 -23.39 -5.04 -43.96
C GLY A 329 -24.65 -5.70 -44.53
N ALA A 330 -24.88 -5.61 -45.84
CA ALA A 330 -26.00 -6.30 -46.46
C ALA A 330 -25.76 -7.81 -46.54
N VAL A 331 -26.84 -8.58 -46.40
CA VAL A 331 -26.84 -10.05 -46.48
C VAL A 331 -26.40 -10.49 -47.85
N MET A 332 -25.50 -11.46 -47.93
CA MET A 332 -25.06 -12.07 -49.18
C MET A 332 -26.24 -12.72 -49.89
N PRO A 333 -26.49 -12.37 -51.19
CA PRO A 333 -27.51 -13.04 -51.97
C PRO A 333 -27.22 -14.52 -52.15
N GLU A 334 -28.29 -15.32 -52.19
CA GLU A 334 -28.16 -16.75 -52.45
C GLU A 334 -27.48 -17.00 -53.80
N GLY A 335 -26.48 -17.87 -53.82
CA GLY A 335 -25.63 -18.17 -54.98
C GLY A 335 -24.32 -17.38 -55.06
N CYS A 336 -24.22 -16.24 -54.37
CA CYS A 336 -22.97 -15.44 -54.33
C CYS A 336 -22.08 -15.87 -53.15
N ASP A 337 -20.77 -15.82 -53.39
CA ASP A 337 -19.74 -16.15 -52.40
C ASP A 337 -18.67 -15.08 -52.24
N SER A 338 -18.67 -14.06 -53.11
CA SER A 338 -17.63 -13.01 -53.12
C SER A 338 -18.25 -11.63 -53.39
N VAL A 339 -17.57 -10.58 -52.95
CA VAL A 339 -17.94 -9.19 -53.24
C VAL A 339 -16.76 -8.49 -53.94
N VAL A 340 -17.05 -7.93 -55.11
CA VAL A 340 -16.10 -7.11 -55.84
C VAL A 340 -16.40 -5.64 -55.55
N VAL A 341 -15.39 -4.90 -55.10
CA VAL A 341 -15.56 -3.51 -54.67
C VAL A 341 -15.88 -2.58 -55.84
N GLN A 342 -16.70 -1.57 -55.63
CA GLN A 342 -17.16 -0.67 -56.68
C GLN A 342 -16.02 0.12 -57.38
N GLU A 343 -14.92 0.34 -56.71
CA GLU A 343 -13.76 1.11 -57.19
C GLU A 343 -13.04 0.44 -58.36
N VAL A 344 -13.16 -0.88 -58.52
CA VAL A 344 -12.44 -1.64 -59.54
C VAL A 344 -13.36 -2.10 -60.68
N VAL A 345 -14.70 -1.98 -60.51
CA VAL A 345 -15.67 -2.46 -61.47
C VAL A 345 -16.01 -1.37 -62.50
N ARG A 346 -15.96 -1.69 -63.77
CA ARG A 346 -16.43 -0.83 -64.86
C ARG A 346 -17.90 -1.10 -65.15
N GLN A 347 -18.73 -0.06 -65.14
CA GLN A 347 -20.16 -0.12 -65.47
C GLN A 347 -20.38 0.31 -66.94
N GLU A 348 -21.19 -0.42 -67.65
CA GLU A 348 -21.68 -0.04 -68.96
C GLU A 348 -23.10 0.47 -68.82
N ALA A 349 -23.33 1.74 -69.13
CA ALA A 349 -24.67 2.32 -69.05
C ALA A 349 -25.60 1.63 -70.07
N GLY A 350 -26.59 0.90 -69.55
CA GLY A 350 -27.67 0.39 -70.38
C GLY A 350 -28.54 1.52 -70.96
N PRO A 351 -29.33 1.27 -72.04
CA PRO A 351 -30.17 2.27 -72.62
C PRO A 351 -31.16 2.80 -71.56
N GLN A 352 -31.23 4.14 -71.39
CA GLN A 352 -32.19 4.79 -70.50
C GLN A 352 -33.61 4.50 -71.00
N VAL A 353 -34.35 3.74 -70.22
CA VAL A 353 -35.78 3.53 -70.46
C VAL A 353 -36.51 4.78 -69.92
N THR A 354 -36.92 5.68 -70.82
CA THR A 354 -37.68 6.90 -70.54
C THR A 354 -39.18 6.62 -70.49
N GLU A 355 -39.67 5.77 -69.59
CA GLU A 355 -41.10 5.68 -69.29
C GLU A 355 -41.36 6.04 -67.80
N PRO A 356 -42.38 6.91 -67.50
CA PRO A 356 -42.75 7.24 -66.17
C PRO A 356 -43.47 6.08 -65.51
N GLN A 357 -42.87 5.41 -64.55
CA GLN A 357 -43.47 4.31 -63.81
C GLN A 357 -44.38 4.83 -62.67
N ALA A 358 -45.57 4.23 -62.57
CA ALA A 358 -46.56 4.50 -61.53
C ALA A 358 -46.02 4.14 -60.13
N LEU A 359 -46.37 5.00 -59.17
CA LEU A 359 -46.09 4.81 -57.73
C LEU A 359 -46.56 3.43 -57.26
N GLY A 360 -45.62 2.54 -56.90
CA GLY A 360 -45.91 1.28 -56.20
C GLY A 360 -45.30 -0.02 -56.75
N GLN A 361 -44.52 0.03 -57.81
CA GLN A 361 -43.81 -1.16 -58.34
C GLN A 361 -42.35 -1.14 -57.89
N GLN A 362 -41.88 -2.30 -57.38
CA GLN A 362 -40.44 -2.49 -57.09
C GLN A 362 -39.64 -2.20 -58.35
N HIS A 363 -38.60 -1.35 -58.21
CA HIS A 363 -37.67 -1.05 -59.31
C HIS A 363 -37.17 -2.36 -59.91
N GLN A 364 -37.58 -2.67 -61.16
CA GLN A 364 -36.78 -3.50 -62.03
C GLN A 364 -35.66 -2.56 -62.55
N PRO A 365 -34.39 -2.76 -62.16
CA PRO A 365 -33.33 -1.94 -62.69
C PRO A 365 -33.22 -2.20 -64.20
N ALA A 366 -33.02 -1.13 -64.99
CA ALA A 366 -32.51 -1.28 -66.32
C ALA A 366 -31.30 -2.19 -66.23
N SER A 367 -31.26 -3.28 -67.00
CA SER A 367 -30.23 -4.31 -66.95
C SER A 367 -28.85 -3.72 -67.20
N THR A 368 -28.20 -3.25 -66.11
CA THR A 368 -26.84 -2.69 -66.16
C THR A 368 -25.86 -3.83 -66.25
N ARG A 369 -25.00 -3.80 -67.28
CA ARG A 369 -23.90 -4.73 -67.38
C ARG A 369 -22.68 -4.16 -66.67
N ILE A 370 -22.03 -4.97 -65.86
CA ILE A 370 -20.77 -4.60 -65.19
C ILE A 370 -19.63 -5.47 -65.73
N TRP A 371 -18.42 -4.96 -65.68
CA TRP A 371 -17.19 -5.67 -66.02
C TRP A 371 -16.32 -5.79 -64.79
N VAL A 372 -16.15 -7.05 -64.33
CA VAL A 372 -15.33 -7.39 -63.19
C VAL A 372 -13.89 -7.69 -63.67
N PRO A 373 -12.87 -6.99 -63.21
CA PRO A 373 -11.49 -7.23 -63.66
C PRO A 373 -11.01 -8.60 -63.22
N ALA A 374 -10.07 -9.17 -63.99
CA ALA A 374 -9.39 -10.40 -63.66
C ALA A 374 -8.66 -10.35 -62.29
N GLY A 375 -8.35 -11.52 -61.72
CA GLY A 375 -7.54 -11.61 -60.48
C GLY A 375 -8.35 -11.50 -59.20
N GLN A 376 -9.66 -11.59 -59.19
CA GLN A 376 -10.50 -11.64 -58.00
C GLN A 376 -10.32 -12.97 -57.27
N SER A 377 -10.34 -12.95 -55.96
CA SER A 377 -10.20 -14.15 -55.11
C SER A 377 -11.55 -14.67 -54.64
N PRO A 378 -11.79 -16.00 -54.67
CA PRO A 378 -13.02 -16.59 -54.08
C PRO A 378 -13.14 -16.22 -52.59
N GLY A 379 -14.34 -15.84 -52.15
CA GLY A 379 -14.64 -15.48 -50.78
C GLY A 379 -14.18 -14.08 -50.35
N GLN A 380 -13.59 -13.29 -51.26
CA GLN A 380 -13.13 -11.94 -50.90
C GLN A 380 -14.28 -11.03 -50.47
N ASN A 381 -13.98 -10.15 -49.48
CA ASN A 381 -14.90 -9.14 -48.93
C ASN A 381 -16.24 -9.68 -48.39
N ARG A 382 -16.30 -10.98 -48.07
CA ARG A 382 -17.42 -11.61 -47.42
C ARG A 382 -17.06 -11.85 -45.94
N ARG A 383 -17.89 -11.40 -45.03
CA ARG A 383 -17.85 -11.77 -43.61
C ARG A 383 -18.75 -12.98 -43.41
N LEU A 384 -18.20 -13.99 -42.71
CA LEU A 384 -18.96 -15.21 -42.46
C LEU A 384 -19.90 -15.07 -41.27
N ALA A 385 -21.02 -15.73 -41.30
CA ALA A 385 -21.92 -15.86 -40.15
C ALA A 385 -21.15 -16.45 -38.97
N GLY A 386 -21.22 -15.77 -37.82
CA GLY A 386 -20.56 -16.23 -36.59
C GLY A 386 -19.04 -16.01 -36.52
N GLU A 387 -18.44 -15.23 -37.43
CA GLU A 387 -16.99 -14.97 -37.40
C GLU A 387 -16.54 -14.19 -36.13
N ASP A 388 -17.41 -13.35 -35.57
CA ASP A 388 -17.14 -12.63 -34.30
C ASP A 388 -17.69 -13.46 -33.10
N LEU A 389 -18.97 -13.82 -33.13
CA LEU A 389 -19.59 -14.65 -32.11
C LEU A 389 -20.38 -15.79 -32.73
N THR A 390 -20.12 -17.02 -32.27
CA THR A 390 -20.86 -18.21 -32.68
C THR A 390 -21.98 -18.51 -31.70
N ALA A 391 -23.18 -18.75 -32.17
CA ALA A 391 -24.31 -19.17 -31.37
C ALA A 391 -23.98 -20.38 -30.47
N GLY A 392 -24.40 -20.36 -29.22
CA GLY A 392 -24.13 -21.41 -28.22
C GLY A 392 -22.71 -21.35 -27.61
N LYS A 393 -21.89 -20.39 -27.99
CA LYS A 393 -20.58 -20.17 -27.37
C LYS A 393 -20.61 -18.97 -26.41
N PRO A 394 -19.73 -18.94 -25.37
CA PRO A 394 -19.63 -17.80 -24.48
C PRO A 394 -19.21 -16.53 -25.25
N ALA A 395 -20.05 -15.48 -25.14
CA ALA A 395 -19.69 -14.12 -25.57
C ALA A 395 -18.84 -13.41 -24.53
N LEU A 396 -19.17 -13.57 -23.25
CA LEU A 396 -18.42 -13.10 -22.09
C LEU A 396 -18.44 -14.18 -21.00
N ARG A 397 -17.47 -14.17 -20.13
CA ARG A 397 -17.35 -15.19 -19.08
C ARG A 397 -17.65 -14.61 -17.70
N ALA A 398 -18.10 -15.46 -16.79
CA ALA A 398 -18.24 -15.13 -15.37
C ALA A 398 -16.93 -14.56 -14.82
N GLY A 399 -17.02 -13.56 -13.96
CA GLY A 399 -15.87 -12.88 -13.37
C GLY A 399 -15.24 -11.78 -14.24
N GLU A 400 -15.74 -11.53 -15.45
CA GLU A 400 -15.35 -10.39 -16.26
C GLU A 400 -16.02 -9.10 -15.78
N ARG A 401 -15.22 -8.01 -15.70
CA ARG A 401 -15.75 -6.69 -15.34
C ARG A 401 -16.34 -6.01 -16.57
N MET A 402 -17.60 -5.57 -16.46
CA MET A 402 -18.36 -4.96 -17.54
C MET A 402 -17.82 -3.59 -17.91
N GLY A 403 -17.13 -3.52 -19.06
CA GLY A 403 -16.70 -2.27 -19.70
C GLY A 403 -17.64 -1.85 -20.82
N PRO A 404 -17.40 -0.66 -21.44
CA PRO A 404 -18.22 -0.18 -22.56
C PRO A 404 -18.28 -1.16 -23.75
N ALA A 405 -17.17 -1.80 -24.10
CA ALA A 405 -17.12 -2.78 -25.19
C ALA A 405 -17.97 -4.01 -24.88
N ALA A 406 -17.93 -4.52 -23.64
CA ALA A 406 -18.74 -5.64 -23.19
C ALA A 406 -20.25 -5.33 -23.28
N ILE A 407 -20.66 -4.12 -22.86
CA ILE A 407 -22.06 -3.66 -23.00
C ILE A 407 -22.48 -3.63 -24.47
N GLY A 408 -21.62 -3.11 -25.35
CA GLY A 408 -21.86 -3.07 -26.80
C GLY A 408 -22.01 -4.46 -27.39
N LEU A 409 -21.12 -5.38 -27.01
CA LEU A 409 -21.14 -6.77 -27.46
C LEU A 409 -22.44 -7.47 -27.04
N LEU A 410 -22.88 -7.33 -25.79
CA LEU A 410 -24.09 -7.94 -25.30
C LEU A 410 -25.36 -7.32 -25.93
N ALA A 411 -25.32 -6.02 -26.21
CA ALA A 411 -26.40 -5.37 -26.97
C ALA A 411 -26.48 -5.89 -28.40
N SER A 412 -25.38 -6.21 -29.06
CA SER A 412 -25.34 -6.73 -30.42
C SER A 412 -25.97 -8.14 -30.57
N ILE A 413 -26.04 -8.89 -29.46
CA ILE A 413 -26.72 -10.19 -29.40
C ILE A 413 -28.14 -10.11 -28.85
N GLY A 414 -28.69 -8.88 -28.67
CA GLY A 414 -30.08 -8.64 -28.31
C GLY A 414 -30.39 -8.74 -26.82
N LEU A 415 -29.41 -8.82 -25.94
CA LEU A 415 -29.64 -8.89 -24.49
C LEU A 415 -30.00 -7.52 -23.92
N THR A 416 -30.89 -7.50 -22.95
CA THR A 416 -31.31 -6.30 -22.22
C THR A 416 -30.88 -6.30 -20.77
N HIS A 417 -30.65 -7.47 -20.19
CA HIS A 417 -30.26 -7.70 -18.80
C HIS A 417 -29.17 -8.76 -18.72
N VAL A 418 -28.37 -8.68 -17.66
CA VAL A 418 -27.29 -9.63 -17.38
C VAL A 418 -27.22 -9.98 -15.90
N PRO A 419 -26.81 -11.22 -15.54
CA PRO A 419 -26.53 -11.60 -14.16
C PRO A 419 -25.21 -11.04 -13.73
N VAL A 420 -25.19 -10.27 -12.63
CA VAL A 420 -23.97 -9.67 -12.06
C VAL A 420 -23.91 -9.92 -10.56
N TYR A 421 -22.72 -9.84 -9.97
CA TYR A 421 -22.59 -9.79 -8.53
C TYR A 421 -23.04 -8.43 -7.98
N PRO A 422 -23.65 -8.37 -6.77
CA PRO A 422 -23.99 -7.12 -6.09
C PRO A 422 -22.77 -6.22 -5.91
N ARG A 423 -22.98 -4.90 -5.79
CA ARG A 423 -21.89 -3.99 -5.44
C ARG A 423 -21.35 -4.33 -4.06
N LEU A 424 -20.02 -4.41 -3.95
CA LEU A 424 -19.35 -4.65 -2.67
C LEU A 424 -19.54 -3.42 -1.77
N ARG A 425 -20.07 -3.62 -0.57
CA ARG A 425 -20.24 -2.56 0.42
C ARG A 425 -18.98 -2.44 1.23
N VAL A 426 -18.38 -1.26 1.26
CA VAL A 426 -17.13 -0.99 1.96
C VAL A 426 -17.32 0.16 2.93
N ALA A 427 -17.17 -0.11 4.22
CA ALA A 427 -17.17 0.91 5.26
C ALA A 427 -15.77 1.53 5.38
N ILE A 428 -15.72 2.86 5.51
CA ILE A 428 -14.47 3.59 5.75
C ILE A 428 -14.60 4.43 7.02
N LEU A 429 -13.51 4.48 7.80
CA LEU A 429 -13.38 5.36 8.96
C LEU A 429 -11.92 5.77 9.16
N SER A 430 -11.71 6.97 9.72
CA SER A 430 -10.40 7.44 10.17
C SER A 430 -10.34 7.46 11.70
N THR A 431 -9.18 7.13 12.27
CA THR A 431 -8.94 7.20 13.71
C THR A 431 -7.77 8.13 14.01
N GLY A 432 -7.88 8.91 15.10
CA GLY A 432 -6.84 9.83 15.54
C GLY A 432 -7.42 11.10 16.15
N ASP A 433 -6.96 11.46 17.35
CA ASP A 433 -7.37 12.70 18.03
C ASP A 433 -6.79 13.96 17.36
N GLU A 434 -5.77 13.80 16.52
CA GLU A 434 -5.17 14.86 15.70
C GLU A 434 -6.04 15.26 14.51
N LEU A 435 -7.06 14.47 14.15
CA LEU A 435 -7.85 14.71 12.94
C LEU A 435 -8.93 15.78 13.17
N CYS A 436 -9.14 16.59 12.14
CA CYS A 436 -10.17 17.61 12.05
C CYS A 436 -10.92 17.47 10.71
N PRO A 437 -12.26 17.61 10.68
CA PRO A 437 -12.98 17.57 9.41
C PRO A 437 -12.66 18.78 8.54
N PRO A 438 -12.58 18.62 7.21
CA PRO A 438 -12.46 19.74 6.30
C PRO A 438 -13.60 20.76 6.50
N GLY A 439 -13.25 22.05 6.54
CA GLY A 439 -14.20 23.15 6.77
C GLY A 439 -14.22 23.67 8.22
N GLU A 440 -13.67 22.93 9.17
CA GLU A 440 -13.49 23.41 10.55
C GLU A 440 -12.11 24.06 10.74
N ALA A 441 -11.98 24.95 11.72
CA ALA A 441 -10.70 25.59 12.03
C ALA A 441 -9.77 24.62 12.77
N LEU A 442 -8.53 24.49 12.30
CA LEU A 442 -7.51 23.68 12.96
C LEU A 442 -7.09 24.25 14.30
N ARG A 443 -7.03 23.40 15.31
CA ARG A 443 -6.36 23.69 16.59
C ARG A 443 -4.88 23.36 16.48
N PRO A 444 -4.01 23.90 17.35
CA PRO A 444 -2.61 23.50 17.38
C PRO A 444 -2.45 21.97 17.53
N GLY A 445 -1.66 21.36 16.63
CA GLY A 445 -1.44 19.91 16.59
C GLY A 445 -2.45 19.12 15.75
N GLN A 446 -3.51 19.73 15.23
CA GLN A 446 -4.47 19.06 14.35
C GLN A 446 -4.09 19.15 12.89
N ILE A 447 -4.55 18.15 12.13
CA ILE A 447 -4.47 18.08 10.66
C ILE A 447 -5.84 17.73 10.08
N TYR A 448 -6.11 18.11 8.85
CA TYR A 448 -7.34 17.70 8.17
C TYR A 448 -7.32 16.21 7.78
N ASP A 449 -8.45 15.53 7.95
CA ASP A 449 -8.66 14.16 7.48
C ASP A 449 -8.71 14.11 5.95
N SER A 450 -7.58 13.91 5.32
CA SER A 450 -7.48 13.74 3.86
C SER A 450 -7.62 12.28 3.42
N ASN A 451 -7.27 11.33 4.30
CA ASN A 451 -7.19 9.91 3.94
C ASN A 451 -8.57 9.32 3.63
N ARG A 452 -9.58 9.65 4.43
CA ARG A 452 -10.95 9.17 4.23
C ARG A 452 -11.54 9.64 2.89
N HIS A 453 -11.29 10.89 2.51
CA HIS A 453 -11.70 11.42 1.21
C HIS A 453 -10.95 10.75 0.05
N THR A 454 -9.66 10.47 0.21
CA THR A 454 -8.86 9.72 -0.78
C THR A 454 -9.40 8.30 -0.95
N LEU A 455 -9.66 7.60 0.16
CA LEU A 455 -10.22 6.24 0.15
C LEU A 455 -11.61 6.21 -0.48
N TRP A 456 -12.46 7.20 -0.16
CA TRP A 456 -13.77 7.33 -0.79
C TRP A 456 -13.67 7.44 -2.31
N GLY A 457 -12.77 8.30 -2.82
CA GLY A 457 -12.54 8.46 -4.26
C GLY A 457 -12.06 7.16 -4.93
N LEU A 458 -11.08 6.47 -4.34
CA LEU A 458 -10.55 5.21 -4.84
C LEU A 458 -11.62 4.09 -4.89
N LEU A 459 -12.46 4.01 -3.88
CA LEU A 459 -13.55 3.02 -3.81
C LEU A 459 -14.68 3.32 -4.80
N GLN A 460 -15.02 4.60 -5.01
CA GLN A 460 -15.99 5.01 -6.03
C GLN A 460 -15.52 4.63 -7.43
N GLN A 461 -14.26 4.88 -7.76
CA GLN A 461 -13.65 4.47 -9.04
C GLN A 461 -13.64 2.95 -9.22
N LEU A 462 -13.47 2.20 -8.13
CA LEU A 462 -13.53 0.75 -8.16
C LEU A 462 -14.96 0.21 -8.34
N GLY A 463 -15.99 1.03 -8.12
CA GLY A 463 -17.40 0.67 -8.25
C GLY A 463 -18.01 0.09 -6.97
N CYS A 464 -17.39 0.31 -5.81
CA CYS A 464 -17.92 -0.10 -4.51
C CYS A 464 -19.07 0.82 -4.03
N GLU A 465 -19.95 0.29 -3.20
CA GLU A 465 -20.87 1.06 -2.38
C GLU A 465 -20.15 1.47 -1.10
N VAL A 466 -19.90 2.77 -0.93
CA VAL A 466 -19.09 3.29 0.18
C VAL A 466 -19.98 3.74 1.33
N ILE A 467 -19.73 3.19 2.53
CA ILE A 467 -20.37 3.56 3.79
C ILE A 467 -19.36 4.37 4.60
N ASP A 468 -19.52 5.68 4.61
CA ASP A 468 -18.62 6.60 5.32
C ASP A 468 -19.05 6.77 6.77
N LEU A 469 -18.27 6.23 7.72
CA LEU A 469 -18.52 6.31 9.16
C LEU A 469 -17.84 7.50 9.85
N GLY A 470 -17.13 8.33 9.07
CA GLY A 470 -16.50 9.54 9.59
C GLY A 470 -15.21 9.29 10.34
N MET A 471 -14.92 10.21 11.27
CA MET A 471 -13.75 10.17 12.16
C MET A 471 -14.17 9.64 13.52
N VAL A 472 -13.37 8.74 14.07
CA VAL A 472 -13.57 8.15 15.40
C VAL A 472 -12.38 8.55 16.27
N ARG A 473 -12.66 9.06 17.47
CA ARG A 473 -11.62 9.39 18.45
C ARG A 473 -10.95 8.13 18.96
N ASP A 474 -9.72 8.28 19.46
CA ASP A 474 -8.96 7.19 20.08
C ASP A 474 -9.51 6.78 21.46
N ASP A 475 -10.84 6.55 21.51
CA ASP A 475 -11.58 6.04 22.65
C ASP A 475 -11.99 4.59 22.41
N PRO A 476 -11.66 3.64 23.30
CA PRO A 476 -11.94 2.22 23.11
C PRO A 476 -13.43 1.88 22.87
N LEU A 477 -14.36 2.59 23.55
CA LEU A 477 -15.79 2.32 23.42
C LEU A 477 -16.33 2.84 22.07
N LEU A 478 -15.88 4.02 21.66
CA LEU A 478 -16.26 4.59 20.37
C LEU A 478 -15.70 3.77 19.20
N LEU A 479 -14.45 3.32 19.31
CA LEU A 479 -13.81 2.45 18.32
C LEU A 479 -14.52 1.10 18.20
N GLU A 480 -14.88 0.47 19.34
CA GLU A 480 -15.63 -0.77 19.34
C GLU A 480 -17.00 -0.61 18.66
N ALA A 481 -17.75 0.44 19.03
CA ALA A 481 -19.06 0.71 18.45
C ALA A 481 -18.98 0.94 16.94
N ALA A 482 -18.03 1.76 16.48
CA ALA A 482 -17.83 2.04 15.06
C ALA A 482 -17.42 0.80 14.26
N LEU A 483 -16.50 -0.02 14.77
CA LEU A 483 -16.07 -1.26 14.10
C LEU A 483 -17.19 -2.30 14.04
N ARG A 484 -18.01 -2.44 15.11
CA ARG A 484 -19.19 -3.30 15.09
C ARG A 484 -20.25 -2.81 14.10
N GLN A 485 -20.50 -1.50 14.05
CA GLN A 485 -21.40 -0.90 13.06
C GLN A 485 -20.88 -1.13 11.64
N ALA A 486 -19.59 -0.92 11.39
CA ALA A 486 -18.96 -1.20 10.11
C ALA A 486 -19.15 -2.66 9.68
N ALA A 487 -18.85 -3.61 10.57
CA ALA A 487 -18.98 -5.04 10.31
C ALA A 487 -20.44 -5.48 10.07
N ALA A 488 -21.43 -4.79 10.68
CA ALA A 488 -22.84 -5.09 10.48
C ALA A 488 -23.37 -4.60 9.12
N SER A 489 -22.80 -3.52 8.59
CA SER A 489 -23.33 -2.83 7.41
C SER A 489 -22.55 -3.08 6.12
N ALA A 490 -21.32 -3.58 6.19
CA ALA A 490 -20.41 -3.71 5.06
C ALA A 490 -19.82 -5.11 4.92
N ASP A 491 -19.33 -5.42 3.74
CA ASP A 491 -18.63 -6.65 3.41
C ASP A 491 -17.12 -6.52 3.68
N ALA A 492 -16.59 -5.27 3.60
CA ALA A 492 -15.24 -4.92 3.97
C ALA A 492 -15.20 -3.61 4.78
N VAL A 493 -14.19 -3.46 5.62
CA VAL A 493 -13.96 -2.28 6.45
C VAL A 493 -12.52 -1.80 6.23
N ILE A 494 -12.35 -0.52 5.94
CA ILE A 494 -11.04 0.10 5.79
C ILE A 494 -10.87 1.17 6.87
N THR A 495 -9.83 1.03 7.70
CA THR A 495 -9.45 2.07 8.66
C THR A 495 -8.19 2.79 8.19
N SER A 496 -8.12 4.10 8.39
CA SER A 496 -6.91 4.89 8.23
C SER A 496 -6.44 5.40 9.59
N GLY A 497 -5.20 5.06 9.96
CA GLY A 497 -4.67 5.28 11.31
C GLY A 497 -4.82 4.05 12.21
N GLY A 498 -4.31 4.14 13.44
CA GLY A 498 -4.46 3.10 14.47
C GLY A 498 -3.74 1.77 14.22
N VAL A 499 -2.82 1.69 13.27
CA VAL A 499 -2.01 0.48 13.00
C VAL A 499 -0.51 0.67 13.30
N SER A 500 -0.14 1.84 13.83
CA SER A 500 1.23 2.17 14.19
C SER A 500 1.66 1.47 15.49
N VAL A 501 2.94 1.56 15.84
CA VAL A 501 3.51 0.96 17.06
C VAL A 501 3.39 1.87 18.30
N GLY A 502 2.53 2.90 18.27
CA GLY A 502 2.35 3.85 19.37
C GLY A 502 1.66 3.24 20.59
N GLU A 503 2.06 3.67 21.80
CA GLU A 503 1.53 3.17 23.08
C GLU A 503 0.06 3.57 23.35
N ALA A 504 -0.46 4.61 22.68
CA ALA A 504 -1.85 5.08 22.78
C ALA A 504 -2.78 4.48 21.70
N ASP A 505 -2.34 3.45 20.99
CA ASP A 505 -3.11 2.85 19.90
C ASP A 505 -4.09 1.80 20.44
N PHE A 506 -5.29 2.23 20.82
CA PHE A 506 -6.38 1.34 21.25
C PHE A 506 -6.99 0.53 20.11
N THR A 507 -6.68 0.87 18.87
CA THR A 507 -7.27 0.26 17.67
C THR A 507 -6.86 -1.21 17.55
N LYS A 508 -5.59 -1.54 17.79
CA LYS A 508 -5.09 -2.93 17.72
C LYS A 508 -5.73 -3.88 18.74
N PRO A 509 -5.76 -3.55 20.06
CA PRO A 509 -6.47 -4.39 21.04
C PRO A 509 -7.95 -4.56 20.68
N MET A 510 -8.59 -3.51 20.16
CA MET A 510 -10.00 -3.55 19.79
C MET A 510 -10.24 -4.45 18.58
N MET A 511 -9.42 -4.33 17.52
CA MET A 511 -9.51 -5.19 16.35
C MET A 511 -9.34 -6.68 16.72
N ARG A 512 -8.38 -7.00 17.62
CA ARG A 512 -8.20 -8.39 18.12
C ARG A 512 -9.37 -8.88 18.96
N LYS A 513 -10.00 -7.99 19.73
CA LYS A 513 -11.20 -8.32 20.53
C LYS A 513 -12.39 -8.66 19.63
N LEU A 514 -12.55 -7.96 18.51
CA LEU A 514 -13.69 -8.09 17.61
C LEU A 514 -13.55 -9.21 16.58
N GLY A 515 -12.34 -9.73 16.41
CA GLY A 515 -12.14 -10.76 15.40
C GLY A 515 -10.74 -11.36 15.32
N GLU A 516 -10.50 -12.05 14.23
CA GLU A 516 -9.23 -12.69 13.88
C GLU A 516 -8.43 -11.72 13.00
N VAL A 517 -7.73 -10.75 13.65
CA VAL A 517 -6.96 -9.72 12.97
C VAL A 517 -5.48 -9.88 13.25
N GLU A 518 -4.69 -9.95 12.19
CA GLU A 518 -3.23 -9.98 12.22
C GLU A 518 -2.65 -8.60 11.94
N PHE A 519 -1.50 -8.30 12.54
CA PHE A 519 -0.78 -7.05 12.37
C PHE A 519 0.57 -7.34 11.76
N TRP A 520 0.76 -6.91 10.52
CA TRP A 520 1.95 -7.20 9.76
C TRP A 520 2.90 -6.01 9.69
N THR A 521 4.17 -6.35 9.65
CA THR A 521 5.24 -5.47 9.21
C THR A 521 5.63 -5.93 7.81
N ILE A 522 5.37 -5.11 6.80
CA ILE A 522 5.66 -5.46 5.40
C ILE A 522 6.99 -4.84 4.98
N ALA A 523 7.81 -5.60 4.26
CA ALA A 523 9.10 -5.15 3.73
C ALA A 523 8.91 -4.22 2.52
N MET A 524 8.27 -3.06 2.75
CA MET A 524 8.00 -2.05 1.72
C MET A 524 8.19 -0.61 2.23
N ARG A 525 8.22 0.33 1.30
CA ARG A 525 8.23 1.78 1.56
C ARG A 525 7.51 2.53 0.44
N PRO A 526 6.55 3.45 0.81
CA PRO A 526 5.91 3.61 2.11
C PRO A 526 4.92 2.49 2.43
N GLY A 527 4.32 2.45 3.64
CA GLY A 527 3.24 1.52 3.97
C GLY A 527 3.66 0.27 4.73
N ARG A 528 4.68 0.36 5.59
CA ARG A 528 5.21 -0.77 6.36
C ARG A 528 4.21 -1.45 7.31
N PRO A 529 3.45 -0.74 8.17
CA PRO A 529 2.47 -1.37 9.04
C PRO A 529 1.14 -1.59 8.31
N MET A 530 0.52 -2.74 8.50
CA MET A 530 -0.82 -3.06 8.00
C MET A 530 -1.52 -4.02 8.97
N ALA A 531 -2.83 -3.85 9.15
CA ALA A 531 -3.69 -4.84 9.81
C ALA A 531 -4.61 -5.49 8.79
N PHE A 532 -4.84 -6.79 8.92
CA PHE A 532 -5.70 -7.54 8.03
C PHE A 532 -6.37 -8.70 8.76
N GLY A 533 -7.63 -9.00 8.46
CA GLY A 533 -8.36 -10.12 9.05
C GLY A 533 -9.86 -9.94 9.04
N TRP A 534 -10.56 -10.74 9.84
CA TRP A 534 -12.01 -10.70 9.98
C TRP A 534 -12.43 -10.01 11.26
N ILE A 535 -13.47 -9.16 11.20
CA ILE A 535 -14.14 -8.61 12.36
C ILE A 535 -15.64 -8.95 12.32
N ALA A 536 -16.22 -9.17 13.49
CA ALA A 536 -17.63 -9.55 13.65
C ALA A 536 -18.45 -8.37 14.20
N ALA A 537 -19.71 -8.27 13.74
CA ALA A 537 -20.65 -7.26 14.22
C ALA A 537 -21.13 -7.52 15.66
N GLY A 538 -21.19 -8.78 16.09
CA GLY A 538 -21.66 -9.21 17.40
C GLY A 538 -20.97 -10.49 17.87
N ASP A 539 -21.42 -11.01 19.02
CA ASP A 539 -20.85 -12.22 19.62
C ASP A 539 -21.15 -13.49 18.79
N LYS A 540 -22.23 -13.48 18.01
CA LYS A 540 -22.53 -14.51 17.00
C LYS A 540 -21.86 -14.09 15.71
N ARG A 541 -20.95 -14.91 15.19
CA ARG A 541 -20.15 -14.67 13.98
C ARG A 541 -20.96 -14.70 12.65
N ASP A 542 -22.27 -14.49 12.70
CA ASP A 542 -23.17 -14.59 11.56
C ASP A 542 -22.99 -13.44 10.54
N HIS A 543 -22.52 -12.27 11.01
CA HIS A 543 -22.11 -11.14 10.17
C HIS A 543 -20.67 -10.75 10.50
N ARG A 544 -19.79 -10.94 9.53
CA ARG A 544 -18.37 -10.56 9.62
C ARG A 544 -17.96 -9.84 8.35
N ALA A 545 -17.09 -8.86 8.51
CA ALA A 545 -16.50 -8.11 7.42
C ALA A 545 -14.99 -8.28 7.38
N MET A 546 -14.40 -8.19 6.20
CA MET A 546 -12.95 -8.18 6.02
C MET A 546 -12.39 -6.82 6.41
N LEU A 547 -11.45 -6.78 7.34
CA LEU A 547 -10.80 -5.56 7.82
C LEU A 547 -9.46 -5.33 7.14
N PHE A 548 -9.24 -4.09 6.71
CA PHE A 548 -7.97 -3.57 6.24
C PHE A 548 -7.61 -2.32 7.07
N GLY A 549 -6.65 -2.46 7.97
CA GLY A 549 -6.08 -1.33 8.70
C GLY A 549 -4.89 -0.75 7.97
N LEU A 550 -4.99 0.50 7.53
CA LEU A 550 -3.98 1.18 6.72
C LEU A 550 -3.20 2.21 7.55
N PRO A 551 -1.97 2.54 7.14
CA PRO A 551 -1.16 3.56 7.81
C PRO A 551 -1.87 4.93 7.85
N GLY A 552 -1.47 5.82 8.79
CA GLY A 552 -2.00 7.20 8.86
C GLY A 552 -1.42 8.17 7.81
N ASN A 553 -0.24 7.90 7.25
CA ASN A 553 0.38 8.79 6.25
C ASN A 553 -0.32 8.69 4.88
N PRO A 554 -0.72 9.82 4.24
CA PRO A 554 -1.56 9.82 3.03
C PRO A 554 -1.00 9.01 1.86
N VAL A 555 0.29 9.18 1.54
CA VAL A 555 0.92 8.41 0.45
C VAL A 555 1.00 6.92 0.79
N ALA A 556 1.22 6.58 2.07
CA ALA A 556 1.24 5.19 2.50
C ALA A 556 -0.15 4.54 2.36
N VAL A 557 -1.23 5.27 2.69
CA VAL A 557 -2.62 4.83 2.45
C VAL A 557 -2.85 4.48 1.00
N MET A 558 -2.50 5.37 0.06
CA MET A 558 -2.70 5.13 -1.37
C MET A 558 -1.87 3.94 -1.87
N VAL A 559 -0.60 3.87 -1.50
CA VAL A 559 0.28 2.75 -1.91
C VAL A 559 -0.22 1.42 -1.36
N THR A 560 -0.58 1.34 -0.08
CA THR A 560 -1.11 0.10 0.51
C THR A 560 -2.48 -0.27 -0.08
N PHE A 561 -3.33 0.72 -0.36
CA PHE A 561 -4.58 0.49 -1.06
C PHE A 561 -4.35 -0.17 -2.43
N HIS A 562 -3.51 0.40 -3.27
CA HIS A 562 -3.27 -0.12 -4.62
C HIS A 562 -2.64 -1.52 -4.63
N HIS A 563 -1.75 -1.80 -3.68
CA HIS A 563 -1.01 -3.08 -3.68
C HIS A 563 -1.71 -4.22 -2.93
N PHE A 564 -2.60 -3.91 -1.97
CA PHE A 564 -3.26 -4.95 -1.17
C PHE A 564 -4.78 -4.88 -1.24
N VAL A 565 -5.35 -3.70 -0.96
CA VAL A 565 -6.79 -3.57 -0.80
C VAL A 565 -7.51 -3.70 -2.15
N ARG A 566 -7.01 -3.03 -3.19
CA ARG A 566 -7.63 -3.05 -4.54
C ARG A 566 -7.77 -4.47 -5.07
N ALA A 567 -6.70 -5.25 -5.06
CA ALA A 567 -6.72 -6.64 -5.52
C ALA A 567 -7.69 -7.51 -4.69
N ALA A 568 -7.69 -7.30 -3.37
CA ALA A 568 -8.59 -7.98 -2.45
C ALA A 568 -10.07 -7.67 -2.76
N LEU A 569 -10.41 -6.40 -2.93
CA LEU A 569 -11.78 -5.98 -3.23
C LEU A 569 -12.24 -6.48 -4.60
N LEU A 570 -11.39 -6.44 -5.64
CA LEU A 570 -11.72 -7.01 -6.95
C LEU A 570 -12.06 -8.49 -6.86
N ARG A 571 -11.29 -9.26 -6.08
CA ARG A 571 -11.61 -10.68 -5.83
C ARG A 571 -12.93 -10.85 -5.07
N MET A 572 -13.18 -10.04 -4.03
CA MET A 572 -14.45 -10.04 -3.29
C MET A 572 -15.63 -9.61 -4.16
N MET A 573 -15.41 -8.79 -5.17
CA MET A 573 -16.41 -8.43 -6.20
C MET A 573 -16.68 -9.56 -7.19
N GLY A 574 -15.87 -10.64 -7.17
CA GLY A 574 -16.00 -11.79 -8.06
C GLY A 574 -15.15 -11.72 -9.33
N CYS A 575 -14.22 -10.77 -9.45
CA CYS A 575 -13.30 -10.76 -10.59
C CYS A 575 -12.48 -12.05 -10.65
N ARG A 576 -12.24 -12.54 -11.86
CA ARG A 576 -11.38 -13.71 -12.09
C ARG A 576 -9.95 -13.39 -11.74
N ASP A 577 -9.26 -14.36 -11.18
CA ASP A 577 -7.80 -14.31 -11.07
C ASP A 577 -7.18 -14.49 -12.46
N SER A 578 -6.09 -13.80 -12.76
CA SER A 578 -5.39 -13.94 -14.05
C SER A 578 -4.90 -15.35 -14.32
N ASP A 579 -4.63 -16.12 -13.27
CA ASP A 579 -4.25 -17.54 -13.36
C ASP A 579 -5.37 -18.43 -13.92
N GLU A 580 -6.62 -18.00 -13.79
CA GLU A 580 -7.80 -18.71 -14.34
C GLU A 580 -8.05 -18.38 -15.84
N VAL A 581 -7.38 -17.35 -16.36
CA VAL A 581 -7.52 -16.87 -17.75
C VAL A 581 -6.46 -17.45 -18.69
N ALA A 582 -5.31 -17.83 -18.16
CA ALA A 582 -4.17 -18.25 -18.97
C ALA A 582 -4.15 -19.75 -19.24
N GLY A 583 -4.75 -20.15 -20.35
CA GLY A 583 -4.41 -21.43 -21.01
C GLY A 583 -3.06 -21.43 -21.71
N ASN A 584 -2.28 -20.33 -21.75
CA ASN A 584 -0.93 -20.25 -22.31
C ASN A 584 -0.17 -19.03 -21.77
N ASP A 585 0.99 -19.33 -21.17
CA ASP A 585 2.26 -18.55 -21.09
C ASP A 585 2.31 -17.08 -20.63
N VAL A 586 1.27 -16.48 -20.08
CA VAL A 586 1.43 -15.27 -19.26
C VAL A 586 1.38 -15.69 -17.78
N ALA A 587 2.42 -16.40 -17.39
CA ALA A 587 2.56 -16.91 -16.05
C ALA A 587 2.57 -15.77 -15.01
N ASN A 588 1.70 -15.91 -13.99
CA ASN A 588 1.84 -15.33 -12.66
C ASN A 588 1.48 -13.85 -12.44
N ALA A 589 0.54 -13.26 -13.14
CA ALA A 589 -0.04 -11.99 -12.68
C ALA A 589 -1.33 -12.25 -11.89
N PRO A 590 -1.37 -12.00 -10.56
CA PRO A 590 -2.58 -12.17 -9.74
C PRO A 590 -3.71 -11.21 -10.17
N ALA A 591 -4.97 -11.56 -9.89
CA ALA A 591 -6.11 -10.68 -10.13
C ALA A 591 -5.86 -9.32 -9.48
N GLY A 592 -5.92 -8.27 -10.29
CA GLY A 592 -5.63 -6.90 -9.85
C GLY A 592 -4.17 -6.46 -9.99
N ASP A 593 -3.25 -7.32 -10.44
CA ASP A 593 -1.91 -6.87 -10.82
C ASP A 593 -2.00 -5.98 -12.06
N VAL A 594 -1.40 -4.81 -11.94
CA VAL A 594 -1.26 -3.88 -13.06
C VAL A 594 0.02 -4.23 -13.80
N PRO A 595 -0.01 -4.36 -15.14
CA PRO A 595 1.17 -4.62 -15.92
C PRO A 595 2.26 -3.58 -15.64
N LEU A 596 3.47 -4.06 -15.40
CA LEU A 596 4.63 -3.19 -15.26
C LEU A 596 5.17 -2.85 -16.65
N LEU A 597 5.41 -1.56 -16.88
CA LEU A 597 6.11 -1.05 -18.05
C LEU A 597 7.56 -0.78 -17.68
N ARG A 598 8.45 -0.78 -18.67
CA ARG A 598 9.84 -0.40 -18.47
C ARG A 598 10.05 1.04 -18.93
N ALA A 599 10.72 1.84 -18.10
CA ALA A 599 11.13 3.20 -18.44
C ALA A 599 12.57 3.46 -17.98
N ARG A 600 13.29 4.35 -18.66
CA ARG A 600 14.63 4.75 -18.21
C ARG A 600 14.54 5.85 -17.18
N SER A 601 15.25 5.68 -16.08
CA SER A 601 15.36 6.74 -15.08
C SER A 601 16.20 7.90 -15.63
N THR A 602 15.68 9.11 -15.58
CA THR A 602 16.44 10.31 -15.97
C THR A 602 17.29 10.88 -14.82
N VAL A 603 17.11 10.35 -13.60
CA VAL A 603 17.79 10.80 -12.37
C VAL A 603 18.32 9.60 -11.59
N ALA A 604 19.34 9.84 -10.75
CA ALA A 604 19.79 8.83 -9.80
C ALA A 604 18.73 8.62 -8.71
N ILE A 605 18.43 7.36 -8.40
CA ILE A 605 17.48 6.99 -7.34
C ILE A 605 18.22 6.16 -6.29
N ARG A 606 18.29 6.69 -5.07
CA ARG A 606 18.87 5.94 -3.94
C ARG A 606 17.88 4.93 -3.39
N LYS A 607 18.29 3.68 -3.31
CA LYS A 607 17.48 2.57 -2.79
C LYS A 607 18.35 1.56 -2.05
N ARG A 608 17.90 1.19 -0.85
CA ARG A 608 18.55 0.13 -0.05
C ARG A 608 17.89 -1.21 -0.30
N PRO A 609 18.65 -2.30 -0.56
CA PRO A 609 18.11 -3.66 -0.60
C PRO A 609 17.39 -4.04 0.70
N GLY A 610 16.56 -5.08 0.66
CA GLY A 610 15.83 -5.60 1.81
C GLY A 610 14.40 -5.09 1.97
N ARG A 611 13.89 -4.30 1.01
CA ARG A 611 12.48 -3.91 0.93
C ARG A 611 12.12 -3.49 -0.49
N THR A 612 10.86 -3.61 -0.87
CA THR A 612 10.32 -3.04 -2.11
C THR A 612 10.00 -1.55 -1.90
N GLU A 613 10.39 -0.68 -2.83
CA GLU A 613 10.04 0.75 -2.74
C GLU A 613 9.14 1.17 -3.90
N TYR A 614 8.14 1.97 -3.58
CA TYR A 614 7.19 2.58 -4.52
C TYR A 614 7.39 4.09 -4.50
N GLN A 615 8.12 4.60 -5.48
CA GLN A 615 8.42 6.03 -5.59
C GLN A 615 7.54 6.65 -6.66
N ARG A 616 7.10 7.91 -6.42
CA ARG A 616 6.22 8.62 -7.35
C ARG A 616 7.03 9.15 -8.50
N GLY A 617 6.60 8.82 -9.71
CA GLY A 617 7.26 9.18 -10.96
C GLY A 617 6.38 9.95 -11.93
N VAL A 618 7.02 10.75 -12.77
CA VAL A 618 6.40 11.42 -13.92
C VAL A 618 7.04 10.83 -15.17
N LEU A 619 6.19 10.34 -16.07
CA LEU A 619 6.60 9.74 -17.33
C LEU A 619 6.78 10.81 -18.41
N SER A 620 7.71 10.57 -19.28
CA SER A 620 7.95 11.38 -20.48
C SER A 620 8.44 10.49 -21.63
N ARG A 621 8.43 11.02 -22.85
CA ARG A 621 9.18 10.45 -23.96
C ARG A 621 10.47 11.22 -24.11
N GLY A 622 11.55 10.53 -24.38
CA GLY A 622 12.85 11.14 -24.61
C GLY A 622 13.73 10.25 -25.48
N GLN A 623 14.83 10.81 -25.98
CA GLN A 623 15.79 10.05 -26.77
C GLN A 623 16.90 9.49 -25.89
N HIS A 624 17.23 8.23 -26.11
CA HIS A 624 18.41 7.60 -25.56
C HIS A 624 19.09 6.79 -26.68
N ASP A 625 20.37 7.06 -26.93
CA ASP A 625 21.13 6.45 -28.03
C ASP A 625 20.43 6.56 -29.39
N GLY A 626 19.77 7.71 -29.68
CA GLY A 626 19.07 7.97 -30.93
C GLY A 626 17.74 7.23 -31.12
N ARG A 627 17.21 6.61 -30.05
CA ARG A 627 15.89 5.94 -30.04
C ARG A 627 14.94 6.64 -29.08
N ASP A 628 13.68 6.76 -29.49
CA ASP A 628 12.61 7.25 -28.62
C ASP A 628 12.26 6.16 -27.61
N GLU A 629 12.50 6.44 -26.34
CA GLU A 629 12.22 5.52 -25.24
C GLU A 629 11.39 6.20 -24.14
N PRO A 630 10.55 5.42 -23.42
CA PRO A 630 9.87 5.93 -22.24
C PRO A 630 10.90 6.26 -21.17
N GLN A 631 10.75 7.44 -20.57
CA GLN A 631 11.60 7.94 -19.50
C GLN A 631 10.77 8.26 -18.28
N VAL A 632 11.37 8.16 -17.10
CA VAL A 632 10.72 8.49 -15.82
C VAL A 632 11.66 9.32 -14.95
N ARG A 633 11.10 10.32 -14.29
CA ARG A 633 11.75 11.09 -13.23
C ARG A 633 10.91 11.07 -11.95
N LEU A 634 11.55 11.32 -10.82
CA LEU A 634 10.85 11.49 -9.55
C LEU A 634 10.00 12.78 -9.54
N THR A 635 8.86 12.77 -8.84
CA THR A 635 8.03 13.96 -8.57
C THR A 635 8.66 14.95 -7.58
N GLY A 636 9.93 14.77 -7.19
CA GLY A 636 10.61 15.54 -6.15
C GLY A 636 10.68 14.77 -4.82
N SER A 637 10.31 15.41 -3.70
CA SER A 637 10.40 14.75 -2.38
C SER A 637 9.49 13.53 -2.27
N GLN A 638 10.07 12.41 -1.81
CA GLN A 638 9.40 11.10 -1.71
C GLN A 638 8.89 10.78 -0.29
N GLY A 639 8.64 11.81 0.53
CA GLY A 639 8.09 11.65 1.89
C GLY A 639 6.67 11.04 1.88
N SER A 640 6.35 10.21 2.88
CA SER A 640 5.05 9.52 2.97
C SER A 640 3.87 10.45 3.32
N GLY A 641 4.15 11.66 3.81
CA GLY A 641 3.15 12.69 4.10
C GLY A 641 2.92 13.69 2.95
N ILE A 642 3.65 13.59 1.82
CA ILE A 642 3.59 14.58 0.74
C ILE A 642 2.54 14.17 -0.29
N LEU A 643 1.26 14.44 0.01
CA LEU A 643 0.14 14.07 -0.86
C LEU A 643 0.23 14.72 -2.24
N ARG A 644 0.77 15.94 -2.36
CA ARG A 644 0.97 16.62 -3.64
C ARG A 644 1.76 15.76 -4.64
N SER A 645 2.75 14.98 -4.15
CA SER A 645 3.53 14.08 -5.01
C SER A 645 2.69 12.99 -5.70
N MET A 646 1.53 12.64 -5.13
CA MET A 646 0.58 11.69 -5.75
C MET A 646 -0.27 12.36 -6.83
N VAL A 647 -0.59 13.65 -6.67
CA VAL A 647 -1.33 14.43 -7.68
C VAL A 647 -0.46 14.69 -8.91
N GLU A 648 0.83 14.85 -8.72
CA GLU A 648 1.81 15.11 -9.79
C GLU A 648 2.30 13.83 -10.48
N ALA A 649 2.06 12.65 -9.90
CA ALA A 649 2.59 11.39 -10.40
C ALA A 649 1.72 10.79 -11.51
N ASP A 650 2.35 10.27 -12.55
CA ASP A 650 1.73 9.42 -13.57
C ASP A 650 1.86 7.93 -13.23
N CYS A 651 2.86 7.59 -12.42
CA CYS A 651 3.20 6.20 -12.10
C CYS A 651 3.85 6.04 -10.73
N PHE A 652 3.86 4.81 -10.24
CA PHE A 652 4.84 4.36 -9.26
C PHE A 652 6.05 3.76 -9.97
N ILE A 653 7.25 4.23 -9.62
CA ILE A 653 8.50 3.55 -9.92
C ILE A 653 8.63 2.41 -8.91
N VAL A 654 8.66 1.18 -9.39
CA VAL A 654 8.72 -0.03 -8.57
C VAL A 654 10.16 -0.50 -8.48
N LEU A 655 10.74 -0.40 -7.30
CA LEU A 655 12.10 -0.81 -7.02
C LEU A 655 12.08 -2.09 -6.18
N ASP A 656 12.48 -3.19 -6.79
CA ASP A 656 12.32 -4.53 -6.20
C ASP A 656 13.10 -4.71 -4.90
N HIS A 657 12.73 -5.74 -4.13
CA HIS A 657 13.28 -6.05 -2.80
C HIS A 657 14.82 -6.15 -2.80
N ALA A 658 15.40 -6.83 -3.77
CA ALA A 658 16.84 -7.04 -3.89
C ALA A 658 17.58 -5.89 -4.59
N GLN A 659 16.86 -4.98 -5.26
CA GLN A 659 17.46 -3.91 -6.06
C GLN A 659 18.18 -2.90 -5.17
N GLY A 660 19.35 -2.42 -5.65
CA GLY A 660 20.09 -1.30 -5.08
C GLY A 660 19.79 0.04 -5.73
N ASP A 661 20.74 0.95 -5.66
CA ASP A 661 20.67 2.27 -6.29
C ASP A 661 20.49 2.17 -7.81
N VAL A 662 19.80 3.15 -8.39
CA VAL A 662 19.55 3.28 -9.83
C VAL A 662 20.33 4.48 -10.35
N ALA A 663 21.11 4.29 -11.39
CA ALA A 663 21.82 5.37 -12.09
C ALA A 663 20.92 6.03 -13.16
N PRO A 664 21.18 7.29 -13.54
CA PRO A 664 20.53 7.88 -14.72
C PRO A 664 20.82 7.01 -15.97
N GLY A 665 19.77 6.71 -16.74
CA GLY A 665 19.84 5.81 -17.90
C GLY A 665 19.50 4.34 -17.59
N ASP A 666 19.47 3.92 -16.34
CA ASP A 666 19.05 2.57 -15.98
C ASP A 666 17.56 2.34 -16.22
N TRP A 667 17.21 1.11 -16.57
CA TRP A 667 15.84 0.67 -16.68
C TRP A 667 15.22 0.39 -15.31
N VAL A 668 14.02 0.91 -15.11
CA VAL A 668 13.19 0.65 -13.93
C VAL A 668 11.80 0.19 -14.35
N ASP A 669 11.15 -0.58 -13.49
CA ASP A 669 9.77 -0.95 -13.66
C ASP A 669 8.86 0.18 -13.18
N VAL A 670 7.81 0.48 -13.94
CA VAL A 670 6.83 1.51 -13.60
C VAL A 670 5.42 0.95 -13.70
N MET A 671 4.60 1.27 -12.71
CA MET A 671 3.18 0.93 -12.63
C MET A 671 2.36 2.20 -12.89
N LEU A 672 1.59 2.23 -13.96
CA LEU A 672 0.77 3.40 -14.32
C LEU A 672 -0.36 3.61 -13.32
N LEU A 673 -0.54 4.84 -12.81
CA LEU A 673 -1.67 5.18 -11.94
C LEU A 673 -2.99 5.15 -12.70
N ALA A 674 -3.01 5.52 -13.99
CA ALA A 674 -4.19 5.40 -14.85
C ALA A 674 -4.68 3.95 -15.02
N GLY A 675 -3.80 2.95 -14.92
CA GLY A 675 -4.15 1.52 -14.94
C GLY A 675 -4.74 1.00 -13.63
N LEU A 676 -4.71 1.82 -12.58
CA LEU A 676 -5.23 1.49 -11.24
C LEU A 676 -6.66 2.01 -11.03
N GLN A 677 -7.15 2.82 -11.95
CA GLN A 677 -8.48 3.46 -11.92
C GLN A 677 -9.58 2.55 -12.48
#